data_9b7476e047fce599d1db1819d7ffad60
#
_entry.id   9b7476e047fce599d1db1819d7ffad60
#
_cell.length_a   1.000
_cell.length_b   1.000
_cell.length_c   1.000
_cell.angle_alpha   90.00
_cell.angle_beta   90.00
_cell.angle_gamma   90.00
#
_symmetry.space_group_name_H-M   'P 1'
#
loop_
_entity.id
_entity.type
_entity.pdbx_description
1 polymer ?
#
loop_
_entity_poly.entity_id
_entity_poly.type
_entity_poly.pdbx_seq_one_letter_code
_entity_poly.pdbx_strand_id
1 'polypeptide(L)'
;MKKSNANISSPSLCHVLRMVAVAFVLVLGSTVAVAQGVIRVSGLVLSKSDKEPLMGVNITDVATRRLITTTDADGRYAANVSSNATLRFSMVGAKSQDVKVKGHSTINVMLDDEDNSLGEITVSTKRITDRIMPEPTDIEVKGNYLTVRTRVRVPREMFGHDTRLVVQPVLHNVTKGTLQLMRPMVYDAREYNRTQDRLYNFNMNDTKEGDPLAQWVTVKTNEMREKGRTNDIIGYSDSVYVEHVKDEYSCDVYMAIENYNRILYRDTTIIARGTVNPLRWLDYNFKASETIDPAFLPKPEVQLRDTHGEVKLQFPIGKAKFKTDDPQNMAEIARMRQQIEDISHSEGATLSGLELSGQSSPDGTYKRNMALAQQRMNFALNYLRSQLPESMRQNVDFKSNARVATWDEAIALMRAGGNTEEADRTEERLSRFRSNDSKSHAAYGLPFYRQLLEGKYLPMLRRVDYVLRYSIYRSLTDDEIRQMYNDDYTKLTRFEYFKLYRAETDADKREKMMRQAIEIYPSYLAAANDLEAHLINTHRSDASLLRKFAGARAPQELNVNQMIALLDGGQYVAADSLSQFVDRNDATSMLLAVNDVLNGRCADNYATIARTSARNEVVMLLALKRNKEALQQCVNLPDDDAVSHYLRAICLNRADRPIDAYEELKKAFSMDASLKTVATVDGDVNDLLNMDKNN
;
A
#
# COMPACT_ATOMS: atom_id res chain seq x y z
N MET A 1 19.24 -38.32 -61.33
CA MET A 1 18.31 -37.27 -61.71
C MET A 1 16.89 -37.73 -61.41
N LYS A 2 16.28 -37.36 -60.32
CA LYS A 2 14.84 -37.40 -60.10
C LYS A 2 14.52 -36.30 -59.04
N LYS A 3 13.81 -35.29 -59.45
CA LYS A 3 13.24 -34.24 -58.60
C LYS A 3 12.08 -34.84 -57.84
N SER A 4 12.04 -34.69 -56.53
CA SER A 4 10.86 -34.95 -55.74
C SER A 4 10.31 -33.59 -55.29
N ASN A 5 9.13 -33.24 -55.78
CA ASN A 5 8.34 -32.11 -55.36
C ASN A 5 7.62 -32.50 -54.06
N ALA A 6 7.93 -31.80 -52.98
CA ALA A 6 7.13 -31.88 -51.76
C ALA A 6 6.09 -30.72 -51.81
N ASN A 7 4.84 -31.09 -52.02
CA ASN A 7 3.69 -30.21 -51.82
C ASN A 7 3.46 -29.97 -50.32
N ILE A 8 3.71 -28.72 -49.92
CA ILE A 8 3.26 -28.23 -48.59
C ILE A 8 1.87 -27.65 -48.82
N SER A 9 0.84 -28.41 -48.38
CA SER A 9 -0.53 -27.91 -48.33
C SER A 9 -0.65 -26.91 -47.17
N SER A 10 -0.95 -25.67 -47.47
CA SER A 10 -1.33 -24.64 -46.55
C SER A 10 -2.67 -25.01 -45.83
N PRO A 11 -2.80 -24.84 -44.51
CA PRO A 11 -4.08 -25.07 -43.85
C PRO A 11 -5.08 -24.01 -44.28
N SER A 12 -6.30 -24.43 -44.58
CA SER A 12 -7.39 -23.61 -45.06
C SER A 12 -7.72 -22.50 -44.04
N LEU A 13 -8.02 -21.30 -44.52
CA LEU A 13 -8.42 -20.10 -43.76
C LEU A 13 -9.49 -20.40 -42.68
N CYS A 14 -10.29 -21.42 -42.91
CA CYS A 14 -11.35 -21.89 -41.97
C CYS A 14 -10.79 -22.53 -40.70
N HIS A 15 -9.60 -23.16 -40.74
CA HIS A 15 -8.96 -23.76 -39.54
C HIS A 15 -8.27 -22.67 -38.69
N VAL A 16 -7.70 -21.65 -39.31
CA VAL A 16 -7.10 -20.53 -38.61
C VAL A 16 -8.17 -19.66 -37.93
N LEU A 17 -9.30 -19.42 -38.59
CA LEU A 17 -10.44 -18.73 -37.98
C LEU A 17 -11.08 -19.52 -36.81
N ARG A 18 -11.11 -20.83 -36.88
CA ARG A 18 -11.60 -21.65 -35.74
C ARG A 18 -10.64 -21.65 -34.56
N MET A 19 -9.33 -21.69 -34.80
CA MET A 19 -8.34 -21.61 -33.73
C MET A 19 -8.32 -20.21 -33.05
N VAL A 20 -8.47 -19.15 -33.85
CA VAL A 20 -8.56 -17.78 -33.32
C VAL A 20 -9.86 -17.56 -32.54
N ALA A 21 -10.98 -18.12 -33.00
CA ALA A 21 -12.26 -18.06 -32.28
C ALA A 21 -12.22 -18.82 -30.94
N VAL A 22 -11.57 -19.99 -30.90
CA VAL A 22 -11.39 -20.76 -29.65
C VAL A 22 -10.43 -20.04 -28.68
N ALA A 23 -9.36 -19.44 -29.20
CA ALA A 23 -8.46 -18.63 -28.38
C ALA A 23 -9.15 -17.37 -27.84
N PHE A 24 -10.03 -16.73 -28.62
CA PHE A 24 -10.79 -15.55 -28.19
C PHE A 24 -11.86 -15.88 -27.15
N VAL A 25 -12.49 -17.06 -27.23
CA VAL A 25 -13.45 -17.55 -26.22
C VAL A 25 -12.72 -17.96 -24.92
N LEU A 26 -11.50 -18.50 -25.00
CA LEU A 26 -10.69 -18.81 -23.82
C LEU A 26 -10.12 -17.56 -23.12
N VAL A 27 -9.88 -16.48 -23.87
CA VAL A 27 -9.42 -15.19 -23.29
C VAL A 27 -10.59 -14.39 -22.70
N LEU A 28 -11.81 -14.52 -23.25
CA LEU A 28 -13.01 -13.88 -22.69
C LEU A 28 -13.63 -14.64 -21.52
N GLY A 29 -13.25 -15.92 -21.31
CA GLY A 29 -13.70 -16.73 -20.17
C GLY A 29 -12.92 -16.49 -18.87
N SER A 30 -11.82 -15.75 -18.90
CA SER A 30 -10.91 -15.57 -17.74
C SER A 30 -10.93 -14.18 -17.07
N THR A 31 -11.89 -13.31 -17.40
CA THR A 31 -12.00 -12.00 -16.76
C THR A 31 -13.39 -11.69 -16.22
N VAL A 32 -13.93 -12.59 -15.40
CA VAL A 32 -14.83 -12.19 -14.32
C VAL A 32 -14.06 -12.33 -13.01
N ALA A 33 -13.02 -11.53 -12.83
CA ALA A 33 -12.58 -11.15 -11.51
C ALA A 33 -13.69 -10.25 -10.94
N VAL A 34 -14.68 -10.87 -10.32
CA VAL A 34 -15.55 -10.17 -9.37
C VAL A 34 -14.59 -9.54 -8.38
N ALA A 35 -14.51 -8.22 -8.36
CA ALA A 35 -13.81 -7.48 -7.31
C ALA A 35 -14.53 -7.83 -6.01
N GLN A 36 -14.05 -8.88 -5.33
CA GLN A 36 -14.51 -9.25 -4.00
C GLN A 36 -14.03 -8.14 -3.09
N GLY A 37 -14.96 -7.32 -2.62
CA GLY A 37 -14.65 -6.23 -1.71
C GLY A 37 -13.89 -6.79 -0.49
N VAL A 38 -12.67 -6.32 -0.28
CA VAL A 38 -11.90 -6.62 0.92
C VAL A 38 -12.50 -5.79 2.04
N ILE A 39 -12.89 -6.44 3.14
CA ILE A 39 -13.40 -5.78 4.34
C ILE A 39 -12.49 -6.08 5.52
N ARG A 40 -12.44 -5.14 6.45
CA ARG A 40 -11.75 -5.35 7.72
C ARG A 40 -12.73 -6.02 8.68
N VAL A 41 -12.40 -7.23 9.10
CA VAL A 41 -13.12 -8.01 10.11
C VAL A 41 -12.33 -7.97 11.40
N SER A 42 -13.00 -7.69 12.51
CA SER A 42 -12.42 -7.76 13.86
C SER A 42 -13.35 -8.50 14.80
N GLY A 43 -12.85 -8.95 15.93
CA GLY A 43 -13.68 -9.65 16.91
C GLY A 43 -12.90 -10.16 18.11
N LEU A 44 -13.59 -10.89 18.95
CA LEU A 44 -13.10 -11.49 20.17
C LEU A 44 -13.27 -13.02 20.10
N VAL A 45 -12.23 -13.75 20.47
CA VAL A 45 -12.29 -15.21 20.58
C VAL A 45 -12.20 -15.60 22.05
N LEU A 46 -13.20 -16.31 22.53
CA LEU A 46 -13.32 -16.77 23.90
C LEU A 46 -13.34 -18.29 23.95
N SER A 47 -12.91 -18.84 25.07
CA SER A 47 -13.20 -20.23 25.43
C SER A 47 -14.68 -20.36 25.79
N LYS A 48 -15.30 -21.45 25.38
CA LYS A 48 -16.72 -21.70 25.67
C LYS A 48 -16.93 -22.20 27.09
N SER A 49 -15.92 -22.87 27.66
CA SER A 49 -15.99 -23.48 29.00
C SER A 49 -15.90 -22.44 30.13
N ASP A 50 -14.94 -21.52 30.08
CA ASP A 50 -14.65 -20.55 31.13
C ASP A 50 -14.91 -19.09 30.72
N LYS A 51 -15.22 -18.85 29.42
CA LYS A 51 -15.41 -17.52 28.79
C LYS A 51 -14.20 -16.61 28.88
N GLU A 52 -13.03 -17.17 29.13
CA GLU A 52 -11.79 -16.40 29.09
C GLU A 52 -11.33 -16.09 27.66
N PRO A 53 -10.65 -14.95 27.44
CA PRO A 53 -10.09 -14.62 26.14
C PRO A 53 -9.03 -15.65 25.71
N LEU A 54 -9.11 -16.12 24.47
CA LEU A 54 -8.15 -17.05 23.91
C LEU A 54 -7.11 -16.31 23.09
N MET A 55 -5.89 -16.20 23.62
CA MET A 55 -4.73 -15.67 22.91
C MET A 55 -4.11 -16.72 22.01
N GLY A 56 -3.57 -16.29 20.85
CA GLY A 56 -2.83 -17.17 19.94
C GLY A 56 -3.72 -18.08 19.08
N VAL A 57 -5.03 -17.81 18.99
CA VAL A 57 -5.91 -18.53 18.07
C VAL A 57 -5.55 -18.16 16.64
N ASN A 58 -5.20 -19.15 15.83
CA ASN A 58 -4.90 -18.96 14.43
C ASN A 58 -6.18 -18.70 13.62
N ILE A 59 -6.18 -17.62 12.86
CA ILE A 59 -7.26 -17.26 11.94
C ILE A 59 -6.75 -17.45 10.50
N THR A 60 -7.26 -18.47 9.84
CA THR A 60 -6.83 -18.92 8.52
C THR A 60 -7.97 -18.77 7.53
N ASP A 61 -7.69 -18.32 6.32
CA ASP A 61 -8.66 -18.37 5.23
C ASP A 61 -8.75 -19.81 4.70
N VAL A 62 -9.92 -20.40 4.79
CA VAL A 62 -10.16 -21.80 4.39
C VAL A 62 -9.90 -22.04 2.90
N ALA A 63 -10.21 -21.04 2.04
CA ALA A 63 -10.06 -21.18 0.59
C ALA A 63 -8.58 -21.13 0.15
N THR A 64 -7.81 -20.21 0.73
CA THR A 64 -6.40 -20.03 0.39
C THR A 64 -5.45 -20.81 1.29
N ARG A 65 -5.95 -21.38 2.39
CA ARG A 65 -5.16 -22.03 3.47
C ARG A 65 -4.07 -21.15 4.06
N ARG A 66 -4.20 -19.83 3.92
CA ARG A 66 -3.22 -18.87 4.40
C ARG A 66 -3.59 -18.38 5.79
N LEU A 67 -2.64 -18.41 6.72
CA LEU A 67 -2.78 -17.72 8.01
C LEU A 67 -2.89 -16.22 7.74
N ILE A 68 -3.95 -15.59 8.28
CA ILE A 68 -4.22 -14.18 8.10
C ILE A 68 -3.75 -13.38 9.32
N THR A 69 -4.10 -13.87 10.52
CA THR A 69 -3.78 -13.22 11.79
C THR A 69 -3.94 -14.20 12.94
N THR A 70 -3.54 -13.77 14.15
CA THR A 70 -3.77 -14.48 15.40
C THR A 70 -4.44 -13.55 16.42
N THR A 71 -5.07 -14.10 17.47
CA THR A 71 -5.62 -13.30 18.55
C THR A 71 -4.54 -12.78 19.50
N ASP A 72 -4.72 -11.57 20.02
CA ASP A 72 -3.86 -10.96 21.03
C ASP A 72 -4.13 -11.51 22.47
N ALA A 73 -3.47 -10.94 23.47
CA ALA A 73 -3.61 -11.34 24.87
C ALA A 73 -5.05 -11.20 25.42
N ASP A 74 -5.82 -10.27 24.87
CA ASP A 74 -7.23 -10.05 25.21
C ASP A 74 -8.19 -10.89 24.34
N GLY A 75 -7.67 -11.82 23.53
CA GLY A 75 -8.45 -12.64 22.61
C GLY A 75 -8.98 -11.89 21.39
N ARG A 76 -8.51 -10.67 21.12
CA ARG A 76 -8.96 -9.82 20.01
C ARG A 76 -8.17 -10.10 18.75
N TYR A 77 -8.81 -9.91 17.61
CA TYR A 77 -8.15 -9.99 16.30
C TYR A 77 -8.69 -8.95 15.33
N ALA A 78 -7.90 -8.64 14.33
CA ALA A 78 -8.32 -7.86 13.15
C ALA A 78 -7.68 -8.44 11.88
N ALA A 79 -8.47 -8.58 10.82
CA ALA A 79 -8.07 -9.21 9.59
C ALA A 79 -8.69 -8.49 8.38
N ASN A 80 -7.94 -8.32 7.31
CA ASN A 80 -8.45 -7.84 6.03
C ASN A 80 -8.73 -9.06 5.13
N VAL A 81 -10.00 -9.31 4.82
CA VAL A 81 -10.44 -10.52 4.13
C VAL A 81 -11.54 -10.22 3.11
N SER A 82 -11.74 -11.11 2.15
CA SER A 82 -12.87 -11.01 1.24
C SER A 82 -14.19 -11.07 2.01
N SER A 83 -15.18 -10.27 1.61
CA SER A 83 -16.53 -10.25 2.20
C SER A 83 -17.22 -11.61 2.22
N ASN A 84 -16.81 -12.53 1.35
CA ASN A 84 -17.35 -13.89 1.23
C ASN A 84 -16.39 -14.96 1.79
N ALA A 85 -15.27 -14.59 2.42
CA ALA A 85 -14.31 -15.54 2.97
C ALA A 85 -14.93 -16.42 4.06
N THR A 86 -14.35 -17.60 4.23
CA THR A 86 -14.61 -18.46 5.39
C THR A 86 -13.33 -18.49 6.22
N LEU A 87 -13.43 -18.06 7.46
CA LEU A 87 -12.32 -18.03 8.39
C LEU A 87 -12.35 -19.24 9.30
N ARG A 88 -11.24 -19.97 9.39
CA ARG A 88 -11.03 -21.04 10.36
C ARG A 88 -10.32 -20.49 11.57
N PHE A 89 -10.92 -20.65 12.73
CA PHE A 89 -10.35 -20.37 14.03
C PHE A 89 -9.85 -21.68 14.61
N SER A 90 -8.54 -21.78 14.84
CA SER A 90 -7.93 -23.01 15.32
C SER A 90 -6.88 -22.69 16.38
N MET A 91 -6.87 -23.50 17.42
CA MET A 91 -5.91 -23.44 18.51
C MET A 91 -5.65 -24.85 19.02
N VAL A 92 -4.45 -25.10 19.53
CA VAL A 92 -4.14 -26.38 20.16
C VAL A 92 -5.04 -26.57 21.39
N GLY A 93 -5.74 -27.70 21.46
CA GLY A 93 -6.65 -28.03 22.58
C GLY A 93 -8.06 -27.44 22.44
N ALA A 94 -8.41 -26.84 21.33
CA ALA A 94 -9.77 -26.39 21.04
C ALA A 94 -10.26 -26.93 19.70
N LYS A 95 -11.54 -27.27 19.59
CA LYS A 95 -12.17 -27.65 18.34
C LYS A 95 -12.10 -26.51 17.35
N SER A 96 -11.51 -26.74 16.20
CA SER A 96 -11.46 -25.76 15.10
C SER A 96 -12.88 -25.39 14.66
N GLN A 97 -13.13 -24.08 14.45
CA GLN A 97 -14.43 -23.58 14.03
C GLN A 97 -14.29 -22.77 12.74
N ASP A 98 -15.11 -23.11 11.74
CA ASP A 98 -15.19 -22.37 10.48
C ASP A 98 -16.35 -21.38 10.52
N VAL A 99 -16.08 -20.10 10.25
CA VAL A 99 -17.07 -19.03 10.26
C VAL A 99 -17.05 -18.28 8.94
N LYS A 100 -18.22 -18.18 8.29
CA LYS A 100 -18.37 -17.39 7.06
C LYS A 100 -18.50 -15.91 7.39
N VAL A 101 -17.69 -15.08 6.74
CA VAL A 101 -17.66 -13.61 6.96
C VAL A 101 -18.98 -12.96 6.55
N LYS A 102 -19.56 -13.31 5.40
CA LYS A 102 -20.86 -12.78 4.91
C LYS A 102 -21.01 -11.26 4.99
N GLY A 103 -19.90 -10.53 4.82
CA GLY A 103 -19.90 -9.07 4.87
C GLY A 103 -19.93 -8.46 6.29
N HIS A 104 -19.90 -9.27 7.36
CA HIS A 104 -19.86 -8.76 8.72
C HIS A 104 -18.48 -8.20 9.06
N SER A 105 -18.42 -6.99 9.63
CA SER A 105 -17.18 -6.35 10.10
C SER A 105 -16.79 -6.77 11.52
N THR A 106 -17.70 -7.39 12.28
CA THR A 106 -17.41 -7.90 13.62
C THR A 106 -17.88 -9.34 13.73
N ILE A 107 -16.96 -10.25 14.11
CA ILE A 107 -17.23 -11.68 14.28
C ILE A 107 -16.59 -12.14 15.58
N ASN A 108 -17.41 -12.45 16.58
CA ASN A 108 -16.97 -13.03 17.84
C ASN A 108 -17.14 -14.55 17.77
N VAL A 109 -16.16 -15.29 18.29
CA VAL A 109 -16.12 -16.76 18.21
C VAL A 109 -15.92 -17.33 19.62
N MET A 110 -16.62 -18.42 19.91
CA MET A 110 -16.38 -19.21 21.13
C MET A 110 -15.88 -20.58 20.70
N LEU A 111 -14.64 -20.91 21.03
CA LEU A 111 -14.10 -22.23 20.74
C LEU A 111 -14.46 -23.20 21.88
N ASP A 112 -14.95 -24.36 21.48
CA ASP A 112 -15.17 -25.48 22.38
C ASP A 112 -13.85 -26.19 22.67
N ASP A 113 -13.67 -26.63 23.90
CA ASP A 113 -12.59 -27.55 24.22
C ASP A 113 -12.80 -28.88 23.48
N GLU A 114 -11.72 -29.52 23.06
CA GLU A 114 -11.80 -30.79 22.34
C GLU A 114 -12.17 -31.91 23.28
N ASP A 115 -13.48 -32.15 23.46
CA ASP A 115 -13.98 -33.28 24.23
C ASP A 115 -13.79 -34.59 23.51
N ASN A 116 -12.81 -35.37 23.90
CA ASN A 116 -12.76 -36.80 23.62
C ASN A 116 -13.19 -37.59 24.83
N SER A 117 -14.47 -37.87 24.91
CA SER A 117 -15.04 -38.82 25.88
C SER A 117 -14.64 -40.26 25.52
N LEU A 118 -13.47 -40.69 25.96
CA LEU A 118 -13.17 -42.09 26.20
C LEU A 118 -13.13 -42.30 27.70
N GLY A 119 -13.98 -43.17 28.19
CA GLY A 119 -14.29 -43.65 29.52
C GLY A 119 -13.39 -43.15 30.66
N GLU A 120 -14.07 -42.70 31.68
CA GLU A 120 -13.57 -42.25 32.96
C GLU A 120 -12.57 -43.23 33.58
N ILE A 121 -11.26 -43.00 33.35
CA ILE A 121 -10.22 -43.55 34.20
C ILE A 121 -9.87 -42.43 35.16
N THR A 122 -10.32 -42.59 36.43
CA THR A 122 -9.96 -41.70 37.54
C THR A 122 -8.44 -41.78 37.77
N VAL A 123 -7.68 -40.99 37.07
CA VAL A 123 -6.29 -40.71 37.42
C VAL A 123 -6.33 -39.53 38.38
N SER A 124 -5.88 -39.78 39.64
CA SER A 124 -5.67 -38.72 40.61
C SER A 124 -4.77 -37.65 40.02
N THR A 125 -5.34 -36.52 39.63
CA THR A 125 -4.62 -35.37 39.17
C THR A 125 -3.82 -34.79 40.33
N LYS A 126 -2.54 -35.18 40.41
CA LYS A 126 -1.56 -34.43 41.20
C LYS A 126 -1.62 -33.00 40.68
N ARG A 127 -2.07 -32.05 41.50
CA ARG A 127 -2.05 -30.63 41.13
C ARG A 127 -0.61 -30.29 40.75
N ILE A 128 -0.40 -29.92 39.49
CA ILE A 128 0.88 -29.41 39.04
C ILE A 128 1.03 -28.03 39.68
N THR A 129 1.85 -27.94 40.72
CA THR A 129 2.18 -26.69 41.40
C THR A 129 3.36 -25.97 40.83
N ASP A 130 4.15 -26.69 40.01
CA ASP A 130 5.35 -26.17 39.40
C ASP A 130 5.01 -25.46 38.07
N ARG A 131 5.79 -24.45 37.76
CA ARG A 131 5.65 -23.68 36.51
C ARG A 131 6.83 -23.95 35.58
N ILE A 132 6.54 -23.92 34.28
CA ILE A 132 7.58 -23.80 33.25
C ILE A 132 8.11 -22.37 33.28
N MET A 133 9.43 -22.20 33.38
CA MET A 133 10.05 -20.88 33.51
C MET A 133 10.95 -20.61 32.30
N PRO A 134 10.50 -19.83 31.34
CA PRO A 134 11.40 -19.25 30.37
C PRO A 134 12.28 -18.19 31.05
N GLU A 135 13.56 -18.16 30.69
CA GLU A 135 14.47 -17.11 31.17
C GLU A 135 14.14 -15.81 30.43
N PRO A 136 14.02 -14.66 31.14
CA PRO A 136 13.96 -13.37 30.47
C PRO A 136 15.16 -13.19 29.54
N THR A 137 14.94 -12.53 28.41
CA THR A 137 15.95 -12.34 27.40
C THR A 137 15.76 -11.01 26.70
N ASP A 138 16.68 -10.70 25.80
CA ASP A 138 16.62 -9.53 24.94
C ASP A 138 16.27 -9.92 23.51
N ILE A 139 15.65 -9.01 22.76
CA ILE A 139 15.48 -9.13 21.32
C ILE A 139 16.65 -8.40 20.65
N GLU A 140 17.62 -9.18 20.15
CA GLU A 140 18.76 -8.62 19.43
C GLU A 140 18.39 -8.23 18.01
N VAL A 141 18.86 -7.08 17.53
CA VAL A 141 18.61 -6.55 16.19
C VAL A 141 19.85 -6.70 15.31
N LYS A 142 19.67 -7.24 14.11
CA LYS A 142 20.70 -7.27 13.08
C LYS A 142 20.06 -7.08 11.70
N GLY A 143 20.29 -5.94 11.05
CA GLY A 143 19.53 -5.56 9.86
C GLY A 143 18.04 -5.53 10.16
N ASN A 144 17.25 -6.20 9.34
CA ASN A 144 15.82 -6.40 9.57
C ASN A 144 15.50 -7.74 10.26
N TYR A 145 16.46 -8.37 10.90
CA TYR A 145 16.24 -9.61 11.63
C TYR A 145 16.23 -9.35 13.13
N LEU A 146 15.18 -9.81 13.77
CA LEU A 146 15.03 -9.83 15.23
C LEU A 146 15.32 -11.24 15.73
N THR A 147 16.31 -11.37 16.62
CA THR A 147 16.74 -12.65 17.17
C THR A 147 16.38 -12.75 18.63
N VAL A 148 15.68 -13.82 18.99
CA VAL A 148 15.33 -14.17 20.37
C VAL A 148 16.10 -15.42 20.76
N ARG A 149 16.81 -15.37 21.91
CA ARG A 149 17.52 -16.50 22.49
C ARG A 149 17.14 -16.61 23.95
N THR A 150 16.51 -17.72 24.31
CA THR A 150 16.12 -17.99 25.71
C THR A 150 16.37 -19.43 26.10
N ARG A 151 16.32 -19.70 27.39
CA ARG A 151 16.31 -21.05 27.96
C ARG A 151 15.00 -21.25 28.69
N VAL A 152 14.38 -22.39 28.47
CA VAL A 152 13.14 -22.77 29.14
C VAL A 152 13.43 -23.88 30.13
N ARG A 153 13.15 -23.64 31.40
CA ARG A 153 13.27 -24.64 32.49
C ARG A 153 11.94 -25.33 32.65
N VAL A 154 11.95 -26.66 32.44
CA VAL A 154 10.76 -27.49 32.55
C VAL A 154 10.93 -28.45 33.69
N PRO A 155 10.09 -28.38 34.73
CA PRO A 155 10.10 -29.35 35.84
C PRO A 155 9.86 -30.76 35.29
N ARG A 156 10.69 -31.73 35.70
CA ARG A 156 10.61 -33.12 35.17
C ARG A 156 9.29 -33.79 35.52
N GLU A 157 8.68 -33.40 36.64
CA GLU A 157 7.39 -33.94 37.06
C GLU A 157 6.25 -33.54 36.11
N MET A 158 6.40 -32.41 35.44
CA MET A 158 5.43 -31.91 34.47
C MET A 158 5.53 -32.59 33.12
N PHE A 159 6.74 -33.02 32.73
CA PHE A 159 7.00 -33.61 31.41
C PHE A 159 7.18 -35.13 31.51
N GLY A 160 6.05 -35.85 31.58
CA GLY A 160 5.99 -37.31 31.72
C GLY A 160 6.40 -38.10 30.50
N HIS A 161 6.16 -39.43 30.53
CA HIS A 161 6.55 -40.34 29.40
C HIS A 161 5.59 -40.27 28.22
N ASP A 162 4.38 -39.79 28.42
CA ASP A 162 3.24 -39.79 27.50
C ASP A 162 2.75 -38.36 27.19
N THR A 163 3.63 -37.40 27.30
CA THR A 163 3.30 -35.99 27.10
C THR A 163 4.09 -35.36 25.95
N ARG A 164 3.53 -34.29 25.39
CA ARG A 164 4.17 -33.34 24.46
C ARG A 164 4.30 -32.00 25.15
N LEU A 165 5.46 -31.39 25.03
CA LEU A 165 5.69 -30.00 25.38
C LEU A 165 5.70 -29.17 24.11
N VAL A 166 4.88 -28.14 24.08
CA VAL A 166 4.87 -27.10 23.03
C VAL A 166 5.32 -25.79 23.65
N VAL A 167 6.32 -25.16 23.06
CA VAL A 167 6.78 -23.83 23.43
C VAL A 167 6.76 -22.97 22.16
N GLN A 168 5.85 -22.01 22.10
CA GLN A 168 5.61 -21.16 20.96
C GLN A 168 5.96 -19.71 21.30
N PRO A 169 7.10 -19.19 20.90
CA PRO A 169 7.38 -17.77 21.00
C PRO A 169 6.58 -16.97 19.96
N VAL A 170 6.09 -15.80 20.39
CA VAL A 170 5.29 -14.88 19.58
C VAL A 170 5.91 -13.51 19.67
N LEU A 171 6.30 -12.97 18.53
CA LEU A 171 6.80 -11.62 18.39
C LEU A 171 5.62 -10.66 18.17
N HIS A 172 5.50 -9.66 19.03
CA HIS A 172 4.51 -8.60 18.93
C HIS A 172 5.15 -7.35 18.33
N ASN A 173 4.59 -6.83 17.26
CA ASN A 173 4.86 -5.47 16.82
C ASN A 173 3.89 -4.55 17.57
N VAL A 174 4.38 -3.88 18.59
CA VAL A 174 3.55 -3.01 19.48
C VAL A 174 3.06 -1.78 18.71
N THR A 175 3.88 -1.22 17.82
CA THR A 175 3.54 -0.04 17.01
C THR A 175 2.37 -0.30 16.07
N LYS A 176 2.34 -1.48 15.44
CA LYS A 176 1.30 -1.84 14.45
C LYS A 176 0.19 -2.71 15.03
N GLY A 177 0.34 -3.21 16.24
CA GLY A 177 -0.60 -4.15 16.87
C GLY A 177 -0.67 -5.50 16.12
N THR A 178 0.41 -5.95 15.50
CA THR A 178 0.46 -7.22 14.75
C THR A 178 1.30 -8.25 15.47
N LEU A 179 0.98 -9.53 15.26
CA LEU A 179 1.65 -10.67 15.85
C LEU A 179 2.35 -11.49 14.77
N GLN A 180 3.52 -12.02 15.09
CA GLN A 180 4.26 -12.92 14.21
C GLN A 180 4.73 -14.15 15.03
N LEU A 181 4.29 -15.34 14.61
CA LEU A 181 4.74 -16.56 15.21
C LEU A 181 6.20 -16.83 14.81
N MET A 182 7.00 -17.11 15.82
CA MET A 182 8.37 -17.62 15.63
C MET A 182 8.33 -19.14 15.51
N ARG A 183 9.45 -19.76 15.21
CA ARG A 183 9.55 -21.21 15.10
C ARG A 183 9.18 -21.86 16.45
N PRO A 184 8.21 -22.79 16.51
CA PRO A 184 7.89 -23.49 17.75
C PRO A 184 8.98 -24.48 18.13
N MET A 185 9.11 -24.75 19.43
CA MET A 185 9.81 -25.91 19.97
C MET A 185 8.77 -26.94 20.41
N VAL A 186 8.85 -28.13 19.86
CA VAL A 186 7.96 -29.24 20.20
C VAL A 186 8.79 -30.44 20.64
N TYR A 187 8.57 -30.89 21.85
CA TYR A 187 9.27 -32.04 22.41
C TYR A 187 8.28 -33.14 22.79
N ASP A 188 8.41 -34.28 22.13
CA ASP A 188 7.61 -35.45 22.44
C ASP A 188 8.35 -36.37 23.40
N ALA A 189 7.66 -36.83 24.45
CA ALA A 189 8.10 -38.02 25.15
C ALA A 189 8.03 -39.24 24.23
N ARG A 190 8.88 -40.23 24.48
CA ARG A 190 9.02 -41.39 23.58
C ARG A 190 7.71 -42.15 23.35
N GLU A 191 6.89 -42.31 24.36
CA GLU A 191 5.62 -43.01 24.27
C GLU A 191 4.58 -42.17 23.55
N TYR A 192 4.52 -40.87 23.81
CA TYR A 192 3.68 -39.94 23.10
C TYR A 192 3.98 -39.97 21.58
N ASN A 193 5.24 -39.83 21.21
CA ASN A 193 5.66 -39.85 19.79
C ASN A 193 5.28 -41.16 19.09
N ARG A 194 5.55 -42.31 19.73
CA ARG A 194 5.14 -43.62 19.17
C ARG A 194 3.63 -43.77 18.98
N THR A 195 2.85 -43.18 19.87
CA THR A 195 1.39 -43.24 19.78
C THR A 195 0.87 -42.32 18.70
N GLN A 196 1.45 -41.12 18.56
CA GLN A 196 1.11 -40.19 17.49
C GLN A 196 1.46 -40.79 16.13
N ASP A 197 2.65 -41.36 15.95
CA ASP A 197 3.01 -42.07 14.71
C ASP A 197 2.00 -43.15 14.35
N ARG A 198 1.53 -43.91 15.32
CA ARG A 198 0.49 -44.94 15.10
C ARG A 198 -0.86 -44.33 14.76
N LEU A 199 -1.28 -43.27 15.48
CA LEU A 199 -2.56 -42.59 15.27
C LEU A 199 -2.66 -42.05 13.85
N TYR A 200 -1.63 -41.36 13.39
CA TYR A 200 -1.62 -40.76 12.04
C TYR A 200 -1.37 -41.79 10.92
N ASN A 201 -0.62 -42.83 11.18
CA ASN A 201 -0.38 -43.92 10.19
C ASN A 201 -1.54 -44.90 10.07
N PHE A 202 -2.38 -45.10 11.09
CA PHE A 202 -3.52 -46.03 11.06
C PHE A 202 -4.81 -45.38 10.55
N ASN A 203 -4.98 -44.07 10.64
CA ASN A 203 -6.16 -43.36 10.12
C ASN A 203 -6.02 -43.07 8.63
N MET A 204 -5.66 -44.07 7.82
CA MET A 204 -5.48 -43.93 6.36
C MET A 204 -6.75 -43.55 5.57
N ASN A 205 -7.91 -43.52 6.19
CA ASN A 205 -9.18 -43.32 5.44
C ASN A 205 -9.82 -41.93 5.59
N ASP A 206 -9.49 -41.08 6.55
CA ASP A 206 -10.30 -39.87 6.78
C ASP A 206 -9.56 -38.56 6.95
N THR A 207 -8.26 -38.50 7.21
CA THR A 207 -7.56 -37.22 7.34
C THR A 207 -6.23 -37.24 6.61
N LYS A 208 -6.17 -36.52 5.51
CA LYS A 208 -4.92 -36.18 4.80
C LYS A 208 -4.08 -35.16 5.59
N GLU A 209 -4.47 -34.80 6.77
CA GLU A 209 -3.78 -33.85 7.63
C GLU A 209 -3.06 -34.62 8.73
N GLY A 210 -1.76 -34.88 8.52
CA GLY A 210 -0.86 -35.35 9.58
C GLY A 210 -0.75 -34.32 10.72
N ASP A 211 -0.01 -34.69 11.77
CA ASP A 211 0.29 -33.77 12.87
C ASP A 211 0.88 -32.43 12.32
N PRO A 212 0.21 -31.29 12.48
CA PRO A 212 0.70 -29.99 11.95
C PRO A 212 2.03 -29.56 12.57
N LEU A 213 2.40 -30.11 13.73
CA LEU A 213 3.64 -29.83 14.43
C LEU A 213 4.73 -30.86 14.12
N ALA A 214 4.45 -31.90 13.36
CA ALA A 214 5.40 -33.02 13.08
C ALA A 214 6.77 -32.57 12.62
N GLN A 215 6.83 -31.55 11.77
CA GLN A 215 8.10 -30.99 11.26
C GLN A 215 8.99 -30.36 12.34
N TRP A 216 8.43 -30.01 13.51
CA TRP A 216 9.11 -29.34 14.61
C TRP A 216 9.40 -30.29 15.79
N VAL A 217 8.91 -31.52 15.72
CA VAL A 217 9.00 -32.47 16.83
C VAL A 217 10.43 -32.95 17.03
N THR A 218 10.89 -32.81 18.27
CA THR A 218 12.12 -33.42 18.78
C THR A 218 11.76 -34.43 19.84
N VAL A 219 12.21 -35.67 19.69
CA VAL A 219 11.99 -36.70 20.71
C VAL A 219 12.91 -36.48 21.90
N LYS A 220 12.34 -36.42 23.10
CA LYS A 220 13.06 -36.19 24.36
C LYS A 220 14.16 -37.20 24.56
N THR A 221 15.39 -36.75 24.79
CA THR A 221 16.58 -37.57 25.12
C THR A 221 17.03 -37.33 26.56
N ASN A 222 17.89 -38.20 27.07
CA ASN A 222 18.50 -38.05 28.40
C ASN A 222 19.49 -36.88 28.47
N GLU A 223 19.96 -36.37 27.36
CA GLU A 223 20.90 -35.23 27.26
C GLU A 223 20.29 -33.89 27.71
N MET A 224 18.98 -33.76 27.71
CA MET A 224 18.28 -32.61 28.23
C MET A 224 18.31 -32.49 29.76
N ARG A 225 18.85 -33.51 30.45
CA ARG A 225 18.89 -33.56 31.90
C ARG A 225 20.07 -32.77 32.45
N GLU A 226 19.76 -31.74 33.23
CA GLU A 226 20.77 -31.05 34.01
C GLU A 226 21.22 -31.98 35.19
N LYS A 227 22.52 -32.30 35.29
CA LYS A 227 23.05 -33.19 36.34
C LYS A 227 22.76 -32.58 37.72
N GLY A 228 22.13 -33.37 38.59
CA GLY A 228 21.87 -32.98 39.96
C GLY A 228 20.71 -32.01 40.17
N ARG A 229 19.95 -31.68 39.15
CA ARG A 229 18.79 -30.78 39.24
C ARG A 229 17.46 -31.48 38.87
N THR A 230 16.33 -30.92 39.34
CA THR A 230 14.98 -31.45 39.10
C THR A 230 14.36 -30.97 37.80
N ASN A 231 15.03 -30.09 37.05
CA ASN A 231 14.53 -29.50 35.84
C ASN A 231 15.26 -30.04 34.61
N ASP A 232 14.55 -30.02 33.46
CA ASP A 232 15.13 -30.13 32.16
C ASP A 232 15.32 -28.72 31.59
N ILE A 233 16.40 -28.43 30.90
CA ILE A 233 16.68 -27.13 30.27
C ILE A 233 16.63 -27.27 28.76
N ILE A 234 15.86 -26.45 28.13
CA ILE A 234 15.70 -26.39 26.67
C ILE A 234 16.18 -25.04 26.17
N GLY A 235 17.17 -25.05 25.28
CA GLY A 235 17.66 -23.84 24.62
C GLY A 235 16.82 -23.49 23.39
N TYR A 236 16.50 -22.24 23.24
CA TYR A 236 15.82 -21.68 22.09
C TYR A 236 16.66 -20.60 21.41
N SER A 237 16.68 -20.61 20.09
CA SER A 237 17.24 -19.52 19.29
C SER A 237 16.53 -19.49 17.92
N ASP A 238 15.95 -18.35 17.59
CA ASP A 238 15.34 -18.12 16.30
C ASP A 238 15.47 -16.65 15.87
N SER A 239 15.40 -16.41 14.55
CA SER A 239 15.50 -15.08 13.96
C SER A 239 14.39 -14.88 12.96
N VAL A 240 13.67 -13.78 13.08
CA VAL A 240 12.51 -13.44 12.25
C VAL A 240 12.78 -12.16 11.50
N TYR A 241 12.46 -12.14 10.22
CA TYR A 241 12.52 -10.94 9.39
C TYR A 241 11.33 -10.02 9.71
N VAL A 242 11.62 -8.72 9.87
CA VAL A 242 10.62 -7.66 10.03
C VAL A 242 10.85 -6.57 8.97
N GLU A 243 9.79 -6.04 8.41
CA GLU A 243 9.90 -5.02 7.36
C GLU A 243 10.44 -3.69 7.91
N HIS A 244 9.99 -3.29 9.11
CA HIS A 244 10.35 -2.04 9.75
C HIS A 244 10.97 -2.29 11.12
N VAL A 245 12.28 -2.27 11.17
CA VAL A 245 13.02 -2.53 12.40
C VAL A 245 12.96 -1.40 13.43
N LYS A 246 12.52 -0.22 13.02
CA LYS A 246 12.30 0.94 13.90
C LYS A 246 10.99 0.87 14.69
N ASP A 247 10.08 -0.05 14.32
CA ASP A 247 8.88 -0.34 15.11
C ASP A 247 9.27 -0.94 16.47
N GLU A 248 8.36 -0.88 17.41
CA GLU A 248 8.53 -1.41 18.76
C GLU A 248 8.11 -2.87 18.82
N TYR A 249 8.92 -3.70 19.49
CA TYR A 249 8.69 -5.14 19.58
C TYR A 249 8.76 -5.65 21.02
N SER A 250 7.93 -6.66 21.31
CA SER A 250 8.02 -7.50 22.51
C SER A 250 7.90 -8.97 22.12
N CYS A 251 8.33 -9.86 22.98
CA CYS A 251 8.23 -11.30 22.75
C CYS A 251 7.58 -11.99 23.96
N ASP A 252 6.52 -12.72 23.69
CA ASP A 252 5.85 -13.60 24.64
C ASP A 252 6.15 -15.05 24.29
N VAL A 253 6.11 -15.93 25.27
CA VAL A 253 6.20 -17.37 25.06
C VAL A 253 4.94 -18.03 25.58
N TYR A 254 4.20 -18.65 24.68
CA TYR A 254 3.13 -19.58 25.02
C TYR A 254 3.71 -20.97 25.25
N MET A 255 3.32 -21.61 26.34
CA MET A 255 3.80 -22.93 26.75
C MET A 255 2.63 -23.84 27.06
N ALA A 256 2.65 -25.05 26.53
CA ALA A 256 1.65 -26.06 26.82
C ALA A 256 2.29 -27.43 27.03
N ILE A 257 1.74 -28.20 27.94
CA ILE A 257 2.00 -29.65 28.05
C ILE A 257 0.69 -30.36 27.74
N GLU A 258 0.78 -31.25 26.76
CA GLU A 258 -0.34 -32.04 26.25
C GLU A 258 -0.13 -33.52 26.54
N ASN A 259 -1.21 -34.20 26.89
CA ASN A 259 -1.27 -35.64 26.93
C ASN A 259 -2.35 -36.07 25.92
N TYR A 260 -1.92 -36.50 24.72
CA TYR A 260 -2.79 -36.88 23.61
C TYR A 260 -3.85 -35.81 23.32
N ASN A 261 -5.03 -35.91 23.94
CA ASN A 261 -6.18 -35.04 23.67
C ASN A 261 -6.48 -34.10 24.86
N ARG A 262 -5.58 -34.00 25.85
CA ARG A 262 -5.78 -33.14 27.03
C ARG A 262 -4.60 -32.20 27.19
N ILE A 263 -4.90 -30.93 27.39
CA ILE A 263 -3.92 -29.94 27.84
C ILE A 263 -3.80 -30.11 29.38
N LEU A 264 -2.62 -30.49 29.80
CA LEU A 264 -2.31 -30.65 31.24
C LEU A 264 -1.83 -29.34 31.88
N TYR A 265 -1.20 -28.49 31.09
CA TYR A 265 -0.63 -27.21 31.49
C TYR A 265 -0.66 -26.24 30.32
N ARG A 266 -0.99 -24.99 30.64
CA ARG A 266 -0.95 -23.88 29.70
C ARG A 266 -0.53 -22.62 30.46
N ASP A 267 0.42 -21.89 29.92
CA ASP A 267 0.87 -20.60 30.45
C ASP A 267 1.44 -19.71 29.36
N THR A 268 1.43 -18.41 29.59
CA THR A 268 2.02 -17.42 28.72
C THR A 268 2.83 -16.45 29.53
N THR A 269 4.06 -16.21 29.12
CA THR A 269 4.97 -15.34 29.86
C THR A 269 5.70 -14.42 28.89
N ILE A 270 5.75 -13.14 29.21
CA ILE A 270 6.56 -12.15 28.49
C ILE A 270 8.03 -12.45 28.82
N ILE A 271 8.84 -12.69 27.80
CA ILE A 271 10.27 -12.99 27.95
C ILE A 271 11.17 -11.81 27.56
N ALA A 272 10.68 -10.93 26.69
CA ALA A 272 11.41 -9.76 26.28
C ALA A 272 10.47 -8.57 26.03
N ARG A 273 10.85 -7.41 26.54
CA ARG A 273 10.18 -6.14 26.29
C ARG A 273 11.18 -5.21 25.62
N GLY A 274 10.85 -4.77 24.39
CA GLY A 274 11.73 -3.92 23.62
C GLY A 274 12.90 -4.65 22.97
N THR A 275 13.63 -3.93 22.16
CA THR A 275 14.78 -4.44 21.40
C THR A 275 16.08 -3.86 21.94
N VAL A 276 17.14 -4.66 22.00
CA VAL A 276 18.51 -4.18 22.23
C VAL A 276 19.09 -3.76 20.87
N ASN A 277 19.05 -2.47 20.62
CA ASN A 277 19.50 -1.89 19.36
C ASN A 277 20.23 -0.56 19.57
N PRO A 278 21.50 -0.56 19.97
CA PRO A 278 22.24 0.69 20.12
C PRO A 278 22.33 1.52 18.83
N LEU A 279 22.30 0.85 17.65
CA LEU A 279 22.37 1.53 16.35
C LEU A 279 21.18 2.43 16.07
N ARG A 280 20.07 2.34 16.83
CA ARG A 280 18.98 3.34 16.76
C ARG A 280 19.44 4.76 17.08
N TRP A 281 20.51 4.88 17.84
CA TRP A 281 21.10 6.16 18.25
C TRP A 281 22.24 6.64 17.34
N LEU A 282 22.50 5.90 16.24
CA LEU A 282 23.51 6.31 15.28
C LEU A 282 23.13 7.65 14.66
N ASP A 283 24.05 8.60 14.69
CA ASP A 283 23.85 9.94 14.15
C ASP A 283 24.37 9.99 12.72
N TYR A 284 23.46 10.11 11.79
CA TYR A 284 23.75 10.31 10.37
C TYR A 284 22.64 11.16 9.73
N ASN A 285 23.06 12.01 8.83
CA ASN A 285 22.13 12.82 8.04
C ASN A 285 22.65 12.90 6.60
N PHE A 286 21.94 12.29 5.70
CA PHE A 286 22.25 12.33 4.28
C PHE A 286 21.31 13.29 3.58
N LYS A 287 21.90 14.12 2.70
CA LYS A 287 21.12 14.97 1.82
C LYS A 287 20.88 14.25 0.49
N ALA A 288 19.66 14.26 0.06
CA ALA A 288 19.28 13.73 -1.24
C ALA A 288 19.53 14.74 -2.36
N SER A 289 19.85 14.25 -3.54
CA SER A 289 20.06 15.06 -4.72
C SER A 289 18.83 15.07 -5.62
N GLU A 290 18.41 16.27 -5.99
CA GLU A 290 17.40 16.48 -7.04
C GLU A 290 18.03 16.40 -8.46
N THR A 291 19.37 16.48 -8.55
CA THR A 291 20.08 16.37 -9.84
C THR A 291 20.24 14.89 -10.19
N ILE A 292 19.81 14.53 -11.37
CA ILE A 292 20.00 13.20 -11.96
C ILE A 292 20.71 13.32 -13.32
N ASP A 293 21.26 12.22 -13.83
CA ASP A 293 21.87 12.16 -15.15
C ASP A 293 20.92 12.77 -16.20
N PRO A 294 21.41 13.76 -17.01
CA PRO A 294 20.62 14.41 -18.05
C PRO A 294 19.95 13.46 -19.05
N ALA A 295 20.50 12.25 -19.22
CA ALA A 295 19.89 11.23 -20.08
C ALA A 295 18.49 10.81 -19.63
N PHE A 296 18.17 10.94 -18.34
CA PHE A 296 16.87 10.58 -17.73
C PHE A 296 15.93 11.76 -17.55
N LEU A 297 16.37 12.98 -17.90
CA LEU A 297 15.51 14.15 -17.86
C LEU A 297 14.50 14.14 -19.01
N PRO A 298 13.30 14.67 -18.80
CA PRO A 298 12.32 14.76 -19.86
C PRO A 298 12.79 15.72 -20.95
N LYS A 299 12.55 15.35 -22.21
CA LYS A 299 12.86 16.20 -23.36
C LYS A 299 11.61 16.93 -23.84
N PRO A 300 11.75 18.11 -24.48
CA PRO A 300 10.61 18.77 -25.10
C PRO A 300 9.86 17.81 -26.02
N GLU A 301 8.56 17.72 -25.83
CA GLU A 301 7.67 16.89 -26.62
C GLU A 301 6.76 17.76 -27.47
N VAL A 302 6.61 17.41 -28.74
CA VAL A 302 5.56 17.98 -29.57
C VAL A 302 4.25 17.32 -29.20
N GLN A 303 3.28 18.10 -28.75
CA GLN A 303 1.97 17.60 -28.38
C GLN A 303 0.86 18.13 -29.26
N LEU A 304 -0.06 17.24 -29.62
CA LEU A 304 -1.35 17.65 -30.11
C LEU A 304 -2.16 18.19 -28.95
N ARG A 305 -2.55 19.47 -29.01
CA ARG A 305 -3.35 20.11 -27.98
C ARG A 305 -4.76 20.35 -28.49
N ASP A 306 -5.72 20.14 -27.64
CA ASP A 306 -7.12 20.38 -27.94
C ASP A 306 -7.62 21.55 -27.09
N THR A 307 -8.28 22.50 -27.70
CA THR A 307 -9.11 23.47 -26.98
C THR A 307 -10.56 23.29 -27.37
N HIS A 308 -11.45 23.44 -26.40
CA HIS A 308 -12.88 23.20 -26.59
C HIS A 308 -13.64 24.51 -26.43
N GLY A 309 -14.69 24.64 -27.21
CA GLY A 309 -15.59 25.75 -27.08
C GLY A 309 -17.02 25.36 -27.44
N GLU A 310 -17.95 26.15 -26.97
CA GLU A 310 -19.37 25.99 -27.26
C GLU A 310 -19.80 27.18 -28.10
N VAL A 311 -20.30 26.92 -29.30
CA VAL A 311 -20.85 27.93 -30.18
C VAL A 311 -22.38 27.84 -30.12
N LYS A 312 -23.03 28.82 -29.47
CA LYS A 312 -24.49 28.87 -29.33
C LYS A 312 -25.14 29.51 -30.53
N LEU A 313 -24.97 28.92 -31.71
CA LEU A 313 -25.60 29.42 -32.90
C LEU A 313 -27.09 29.20 -32.86
N GLN A 314 -27.86 30.30 -32.90
CA GLN A 314 -29.32 30.26 -32.89
C GLN A 314 -29.86 29.94 -34.27
N PHE A 315 -30.58 28.84 -34.37
CA PHE A 315 -31.31 28.44 -35.58
C PHE A 315 -32.80 28.70 -35.39
N PRO A 316 -33.46 29.33 -36.36
CA PRO A 316 -34.93 29.45 -36.35
C PRO A 316 -35.59 28.06 -36.30
N ILE A 317 -36.72 27.94 -35.65
CA ILE A 317 -37.46 26.67 -35.53
C ILE A 317 -37.70 26.06 -36.91
N GLY A 318 -37.30 24.79 -37.07
CA GLY A 318 -37.46 24.06 -38.32
C GLY A 318 -36.60 24.52 -39.50
N LYS A 319 -35.66 25.46 -39.32
CA LYS A 319 -34.75 25.91 -40.37
C LYS A 319 -33.36 25.29 -40.18
N ALA A 320 -32.72 25.04 -41.33
CA ALA A 320 -31.36 24.48 -41.37
C ALA A 320 -30.26 25.56 -41.44
N LYS A 321 -30.61 26.83 -41.65
CA LYS A 321 -29.69 27.97 -41.72
C LYS A 321 -29.93 28.88 -40.52
N PHE A 322 -28.87 29.38 -39.90
CA PHE A 322 -28.95 30.45 -38.94
C PHE A 322 -28.92 31.82 -39.58
N LYS A 323 -29.29 32.83 -38.86
CA LYS A 323 -29.17 34.22 -39.30
C LYS A 323 -27.74 34.70 -39.05
N THR A 324 -27.03 35.07 -40.13
CA THR A 324 -25.66 35.54 -40.06
C THR A 324 -25.53 36.97 -39.55
N ASP A 325 -26.59 37.74 -39.61
CA ASP A 325 -26.73 39.09 -39.10
C ASP A 325 -27.26 39.18 -37.65
N ASP A 326 -27.52 38.05 -37.04
CA ASP A 326 -27.93 37.98 -35.65
C ASP A 326 -26.75 38.35 -34.72
N PRO A 327 -26.90 39.35 -33.80
CA PRO A 327 -25.81 39.84 -32.98
C PRO A 327 -25.19 38.75 -32.10
N GLN A 328 -25.99 37.79 -31.59
CA GLN A 328 -25.51 36.71 -30.76
C GLN A 328 -24.71 35.71 -31.57
N ASN A 329 -25.18 35.33 -32.74
CA ASN A 329 -24.43 34.46 -33.66
C ASN A 329 -23.12 35.10 -34.14
N MET A 330 -23.14 36.42 -34.41
CA MET A 330 -21.94 37.17 -34.80
C MET A 330 -20.90 37.16 -33.64
N ALA A 331 -21.32 37.41 -32.43
CA ALA A 331 -20.40 37.38 -31.25
C ALA A 331 -19.77 36.03 -31.05
N GLU A 332 -20.56 34.95 -31.15
CA GLU A 332 -20.05 33.58 -30.99
C GLU A 332 -19.03 33.16 -32.11
N ILE A 333 -19.33 33.55 -33.34
CA ILE A 333 -18.43 33.31 -34.47
C ILE A 333 -17.14 34.14 -34.31
N ALA A 334 -17.25 35.40 -33.89
CA ALA A 334 -16.10 36.27 -33.62
C ALA A 334 -15.18 35.67 -32.55
N ARG A 335 -15.76 35.16 -31.45
CA ARG A 335 -15.03 34.51 -30.35
C ARG A 335 -14.25 33.30 -30.87
N MET A 336 -14.89 32.41 -31.63
CA MET A 336 -14.19 31.23 -32.20
C MET A 336 -13.10 31.65 -33.20
N ARG A 337 -13.36 32.67 -34.03
CA ARG A 337 -12.35 33.20 -34.97
C ARG A 337 -11.15 33.74 -34.20
N GLN A 338 -11.36 34.50 -33.12
CA GLN A 338 -10.28 35.02 -32.29
C GLN A 338 -9.42 33.88 -31.73
N GLN A 339 -10.02 32.81 -31.21
CA GLN A 339 -9.27 31.65 -30.71
C GLN A 339 -8.42 30.98 -31.81
N ILE A 340 -8.95 30.86 -33.04
CA ILE A 340 -8.20 30.34 -34.20
C ILE A 340 -7.04 31.26 -34.55
N GLU A 341 -7.25 32.55 -34.51
CA GLU A 341 -6.26 33.59 -34.79
C GLU A 341 -5.16 33.57 -33.69
N ASP A 342 -5.51 33.49 -32.44
CA ASP A 342 -4.59 33.38 -31.31
C ASP A 342 -3.69 32.15 -31.47
N ILE A 343 -4.27 30.98 -31.81
CA ILE A 343 -3.50 29.75 -32.10
C ILE A 343 -2.54 29.98 -33.26
N SER A 344 -3.01 30.62 -34.35
CA SER A 344 -2.21 30.81 -35.54
C SER A 344 -1.08 31.84 -35.40
N HIS A 345 -1.25 32.80 -34.47
CA HIS A 345 -0.21 33.78 -34.14
C HIS A 345 0.75 33.26 -33.04
N SER A 346 0.42 32.17 -32.38
CA SER A 346 1.32 31.55 -31.44
C SER A 346 2.50 30.90 -32.12
N GLU A 347 3.70 31.32 -31.78
CA GLU A 347 4.94 30.83 -32.41
C GLU A 347 5.06 29.31 -32.30
N GLY A 348 5.32 28.65 -33.44
CA GLY A 348 5.44 27.18 -33.48
C GLY A 348 4.13 26.42 -33.36
N ALA A 349 2.98 27.09 -33.30
CA ALA A 349 1.67 26.44 -33.29
C ALA A 349 1.12 26.30 -34.73
N THR A 350 0.52 25.17 -35.01
CA THR A 350 -0.14 24.88 -36.29
C THR A 350 -1.52 24.28 -36.01
N LEU A 351 -2.56 24.94 -36.53
CA LEU A 351 -3.92 24.40 -36.43
C LEU A 351 -4.03 23.17 -37.32
N SER A 352 -4.29 22.01 -36.73
CA SER A 352 -4.35 20.71 -37.42
C SER A 352 -5.78 20.23 -37.67
N GLY A 353 -6.78 20.66 -36.88
CA GLY A 353 -8.15 20.22 -37.04
C GLY A 353 -9.18 21.14 -36.40
N LEU A 354 -10.40 21.09 -36.98
CA LEU A 354 -11.60 21.71 -36.47
C LEU A 354 -12.74 20.68 -36.51
N GLU A 355 -13.19 20.28 -35.37
CA GLU A 355 -14.31 19.36 -35.28
C GLU A 355 -15.54 20.10 -34.68
N LEU A 356 -16.67 19.93 -35.33
CA LEU A 356 -17.94 20.50 -34.89
C LEU A 356 -18.93 19.40 -34.57
N SER A 357 -19.55 19.50 -33.41
CA SER A 357 -20.60 18.58 -32.98
C SER A 357 -21.92 19.34 -32.79
N GLY A 358 -22.88 19.07 -33.66
CA GLY A 358 -24.18 19.69 -33.61
C GLY A 358 -25.23 18.87 -32.89
N GLN A 359 -26.00 19.54 -32.08
CA GLN A 359 -27.05 18.90 -31.30
C GLN A 359 -28.44 19.50 -31.64
N SER A 360 -29.44 18.65 -31.87
CA SER A 360 -30.85 19.04 -31.95
C SER A 360 -31.53 18.62 -30.66
N SER A 361 -32.65 19.37 -30.35
CA SER A 361 -33.53 19.01 -29.24
C SER A 361 -34.28 17.69 -29.54
N PRO A 362 -34.76 16.95 -28.51
CA PRO A 362 -35.41 15.66 -28.67
C PRO A 362 -36.89 15.78 -29.11
N ASP A 363 -37.45 16.97 -29.15
CA ASP A 363 -38.86 17.24 -29.48
C ASP A 363 -39.18 16.96 -30.96
N GLY A 364 -40.23 16.20 -31.24
CA GLY A 364 -40.57 15.74 -32.57
C GLY A 364 -40.05 14.34 -32.89
N THR A 365 -40.08 13.99 -34.19
CA THR A 365 -39.60 12.67 -34.61
C THR A 365 -38.06 12.63 -34.68
N TYR A 366 -37.47 11.55 -34.15
CA TYR A 366 -36.00 11.36 -34.13
C TYR A 366 -35.39 11.49 -35.52
N LYS A 367 -36.00 10.87 -36.55
CA LYS A 367 -35.51 10.91 -37.94
C LYS A 367 -35.43 12.33 -38.48
N ARG A 368 -36.48 13.14 -38.23
CA ARG A 368 -36.50 14.52 -38.67
C ARG A 368 -35.49 15.39 -37.93
N ASN A 369 -35.36 15.19 -36.63
CA ASN A 369 -34.43 15.95 -35.80
C ASN A 369 -32.98 15.60 -36.13
N MET A 370 -32.66 14.35 -36.40
CA MET A 370 -31.34 13.92 -36.86
C MET A 370 -31.02 14.56 -38.23
N ALA A 371 -31.95 14.51 -39.20
CA ALA A 371 -31.74 15.15 -40.52
C ALA A 371 -31.54 16.66 -40.37
N LEU A 372 -32.30 17.32 -39.51
CA LEU A 372 -32.17 18.76 -39.27
C LEU A 372 -30.85 19.10 -38.55
N ALA A 373 -30.42 18.28 -37.56
CA ALA A 373 -29.14 18.43 -36.90
C ALA A 373 -27.99 18.33 -37.89
N GLN A 374 -28.06 17.34 -38.77
CA GLN A 374 -27.03 17.16 -39.82
C GLN A 374 -26.98 18.32 -40.82
N GLN A 375 -28.16 18.85 -41.24
CA GLN A 375 -28.22 20.00 -42.16
C GLN A 375 -27.68 21.27 -41.51
N ARG A 376 -28.05 21.52 -40.21
CA ARG A 376 -27.52 22.64 -39.42
C ARG A 376 -26.04 22.58 -39.27
N MET A 377 -25.53 21.37 -38.93
CA MET A 377 -24.14 21.10 -38.74
C MET A 377 -23.35 21.37 -40.05
N ASN A 378 -23.81 20.83 -41.17
CA ASN A 378 -23.16 21.05 -42.46
C ASN A 378 -23.17 22.52 -42.86
N PHE A 379 -24.25 23.24 -42.59
CA PHE A 379 -24.33 24.68 -42.85
C PHE A 379 -23.33 25.45 -41.97
N ALA A 380 -23.29 25.18 -40.66
CA ALA A 380 -22.37 25.81 -39.71
C ALA A 380 -20.90 25.54 -40.12
N LEU A 381 -20.57 24.26 -40.42
CA LEU A 381 -19.23 23.87 -40.82
C LEU A 381 -18.79 24.60 -42.11
N ASN A 382 -19.62 24.62 -43.13
CA ASN A 382 -19.32 25.30 -44.41
C ASN A 382 -19.18 26.81 -44.22
N TYR A 383 -20.04 27.42 -43.37
CA TYR A 383 -19.95 28.84 -43.07
C TYR A 383 -18.63 29.15 -42.34
N LEU A 384 -18.31 28.41 -41.28
CA LEU A 384 -17.07 28.63 -40.52
C LEU A 384 -15.82 28.36 -41.36
N ARG A 385 -15.85 27.30 -42.18
CA ARG A 385 -14.77 27.02 -43.14
C ARG A 385 -14.55 28.20 -44.12
N SER A 386 -15.61 28.85 -44.57
CA SER A 386 -15.49 30.00 -45.44
C SER A 386 -14.90 31.26 -44.81
N GLN A 387 -14.94 31.32 -43.46
CA GLN A 387 -14.38 32.44 -42.70
C GLN A 387 -12.88 32.29 -42.42
N LEU A 388 -12.30 31.09 -42.63
CA LEU A 388 -10.88 30.86 -42.43
C LEU A 388 -10.05 31.36 -43.60
N PRO A 389 -8.80 31.82 -43.37
CA PRO A 389 -7.84 32.13 -44.44
C PRO A 389 -7.61 30.93 -45.36
N GLU A 390 -7.36 31.17 -46.63
CA GLU A 390 -7.21 30.09 -47.61
C GLU A 390 -6.03 29.16 -47.33
N SER A 391 -4.93 29.71 -46.79
CA SER A 391 -3.76 28.96 -46.33
C SER A 391 -4.08 27.93 -45.24
N MET A 392 -5.04 28.22 -44.38
CA MET A 392 -5.46 27.30 -43.30
C MET A 392 -6.46 26.26 -43.81
N ARG A 393 -7.31 26.60 -44.78
CA ARG A 393 -8.33 25.67 -45.30
C ARG A 393 -7.76 24.40 -45.88
N GLN A 394 -6.56 24.46 -46.45
CA GLN A 394 -5.90 23.32 -47.12
C GLN A 394 -5.25 22.35 -46.13
N ASN A 395 -4.85 22.83 -44.95
CA ASN A 395 -4.07 22.06 -43.97
C ASN A 395 -4.86 21.61 -42.75
N VAL A 396 -6.10 22.06 -42.61
CA VAL A 396 -6.95 21.75 -41.42
C VAL A 396 -7.91 20.61 -41.74
N ASP A 397 -7.90 19.57 -40.90
CA ASP A 397 -8.89 18.47 -40.94
C ASP A 397 -10.22 18.94 -40.41
N PHE A 398 -11.26 18.91 -41.23
CA PHE A 398 -12.61 19.33 -40.85
C PHE A 398 -13.48 18.10 -40.59
N LYS A 399 -13.90 17.94 -39.35
CA LYS A 399 -14.84 16.89 -38.93
C LYS A 399 -16.13 17.47 -38.46
N SER A 400 -17.22 16.78 -38.73
CA SER A 400 -18.52 17.15 -38.22
C SER A 400 -19.32 15.94 -37.76
N ASN A 401 -19.98 16.09 -36.64
CA ASN A 401 -20.88 15.08 -36.06
C ASN A 401 -22.21 15.74 -35.67
N ALA A 402 -23.30 15.03 -35.81
CA ALA A 402 -24.62 15.50 -35.41
C ALA A 402 -25.33 14.46 -34.57
N ARG A 403 -26.01 14.92 -33.53
CA ARG A 403 -26.81 14.04 -32.67
C ARG A 403 -28.14 14.68 -32.27
N VAL A 404 -29.08 13.88 -31.84
CA VAL A 404 -30.27 14.32 -31.16
C VAL A 404 -30.05 14.20 -29.66
N ALA A 405 -30.28 15.26 -28.92
CA ALA A 405 -30.22 15.25 -27.46
C ALA A 405 -31.22 14.26 -26.88
N THR A 406 -30.96 13.74 -25.72
CA THR A 406 -31.88 12.87 -25.01
C THR A 406 -32.88 13.67 -24.19
N TRP A 407 -33.99 13.06 -23.84
CA TRP A 407 -34.94 13.66 -22.89
C TRP A 407 -34.35 13.78 -21.49
N ASP A 408 -33.42 12.88 -21.12
CA ASP A 408 -32.75 12.92 -19.84
C ASP A 408 -31.84 14.15 -19.70
N GLU A 409 -31.22 14.60 -20.81
CA GLU A 409 -30.48 15.87 -20.86
C GLU A 409 -31.40 17.09 -20.67
N ALA A 410 -32.62 17.05 -21.24
CA ALA A 410 -33.60 18.11 -21.02
C ALA A 410 -34.06 18.18 -19.56
N ILE A 411 -34.30 17.02 -18.95
CA ILE A 411 -34.68 16.89 -17.53
C ILE A 411 -33.54 17.38 -16.62
N ALA A 412 -32.29 17.04 -16.95
CA ALA A 412 -31.12 17.53 -16.20
C ALA A 412 -30.99 19.05 -16.24
N LEU A 413 -31.23 19.66 -17.41
CA LEU A 413 -31.25 21.12 -17.55
C LEU A 413 -32.41 21.77 -16.73
N MET A 414 -33.58 21.14 -16.66
CA MET A 414 -34.66 21.61 -15.82
C MET A 414 -34.29 21.61 -14.33
N ARG A 415 -33.64 20.53 -13.85
CA ARG A 415 -33.16 20.45 -12.46
C ARG A 415 -32.11 21.53 -12.18
N ALA A 416 -31.13 21.66 -13.07
CA ALA A 416 -30.09 22.68 -12.95
C ALA A 416 -30.66 24.11 -12.96
N GLY A 417 -31.76 24.32 -13.67
CA GLY A 417 -32.48 25.61 -13.74
C GLY A 417 -33.45 25.86 -12.60
N GLY A 418 -33.49 25.00 -11.57
CA GLY A 418 -34.37 25.17 -10.38
C GLY A 418 -35.81 24.64 -10.54
N ASN A 419 -36.15 24.03 -11.68
CA ASN A 419 -37.49 23.47 -11.95
C ASN A 419 -37.52 21.95 -11.64
N THR A 420 -37.16 21.57 -10.41
CA THR A 420 -37.02 20.18 -10.00
C THR A 420 -38.33 19.41 -10.04
N GLU A 421 -39.43 20.01 -9.56
CA GLU A 421 -40.74 19.37 -9.54
C GLU A 421 -41.27 19.07 -10.96
N GLU A 422 -41.13 20.00 -11.88
CA GLU A 422 -41.51 19.82 -13.27
C GLU A 422 -40.59 18.82 -13.99
N ALA A 423 -39.30 18.78 -13.61
CA ALA A 423 -38.35 17.79 -14.11
C ALA A 423 -38.76 16.36 -13.68
N ASP A 424 -39.10 16.16 -12.41
CA ASP A 424 -39.52 14.85 -11.88
C ASP A 424 -40.88 14.41 -12.54
N ARG A 425 -41.82 15.29 -12.72
CA ARG A 425 -43.06 15.02 -13.46
C ARG A 425 -42.80 14.66 -14.93
N THR A 426 -41.81 15.31 -15.54
CA THR A 426 -41.40 15.00 -16.90
C THR A 426 -40.79 13.62 -16.97
N GLU A 427 -39.86 13.30 -16.07
CA GLU A 427 -39.21 12.01 -16.00
C GLU A 427 -40.22 10.88 -15.77
N GLU A 428 -41.10 11.01 -14.77
CA GLU A 428 -42.16 10.03 -14.49
C GLU A 428 -43.03 9.77 -15.72
N ARG A 429 -43.46 10.84 -16.42
CA ARG A 429 -44.29 10.70 -17.60
C ARG A 429 -43.57 10.03 -18.75
N LEU A 430 -42.29 10.39 -18.99
CA LEU A 430 -41.51 9.89 -20.12
C LEU A 430 -40.92 8.49 -19.88
N SER A 431 -40.72 8.08 -18.63
CA SER A 431 -40.22 6.75 -18.28
C SER A 431 -41.08 5.60 -18.80
N ARG A 432 -42.38 5.86 -19.03
CA ARG A 432 -43.35 4.91 -19.54
C ARG A 432 -43.17 4.61 -21.04
N PHE A 433 -42.30 5.34 -21.74
CA PHE A 433 -42.10 5.25 -23.18
C PHE A 433 -40.64 4.93 -23.50
N ARG A 434 -40.41 4.05 -24.48
CA ARG A 434 -39.06 3.62 -24.84
C ARG A 434 -38.46 4.42 -25.99
N SER A 435 -39.26 4.79 -27.01
CA SER A 435 -38.74 5.49 -28.18
C SER A 435 -38.77 7.02 -27.97
N ASN A 436 -37.82 7.71 -28.59
CA ASN A 436 -37.79 9.17 -28.56
C ASN A 436 -39.07 9.79 -29.09
N ASP A 437 -39.64 9.28 -30.15
CA ASP A 437 -40.85 9.79 -30.80
C ASP A 437 -42.06 9.65 -29.87
N SER A 438 -42.17 8.54 -29.15
CA SER A 438 -43.24 8.35 -28.16
C SER A 438 -43.06 9.25 -26.94
N LYS A 439 -41.80 9.42 -26.46
CA LYS A 439 -41.46 10.38 -25.40
C LYS A 439 -41.82 11.80 -25.82
N SER A 440 -41.47 12.21 -27.02
CA SER A 440 -41.82 13.54 -27.56
C SER A 440 -43.32 13.78 -27.59
N HIS A 441 -44.09 12.81 -28.08
CA HIS A 441 -45.54 12.90 -28.09
C HIS A 441 -46.13 13.00 -26.67
N ALA A 442 -45.60 12.21 -25.73
CA ALA A 442 -46.02 12.28 -24.34
C ALA A 442 -45.67 13.63 -23.66
N ALA A 443 -44.52 14.21 -24.02
CA ALA A 443 -44.08 15.50 -23.49
C ALA A 443 -45.00 16.64 -23.85
N TYR A 444 -45.58 16.67 -25.07
CA TYR A 444 -46.55 17.69 -25.50
C TYR A 444 -47.77 17.77 -24.60
N GLY A 445 -48.11 16.71 -23.91
CA GLY A 445 -49.23 16.66 -22.97
C GLY A 445 -48.90 17.17 -21.55
N LEU A 446 -47.70 17.70 -21.31
CA LEU A 446 -47.33 18.31 -20.03
C LEU A 446 -47.90 19.77 -19.96
N PRO A 447 -48.54 20.19 -18.85
CA PRO A 447 -49.12 21.51 -18.73
C PRO A 447 -48.14 22.66 -18.95
N PHE A 448 -46.89 22.45 -18.55
CA PHE A 448 -45.80 23.44 -18.63
C PHE A 448 -44.91 23.27 -19.89
N TYR A 449 -45.28 22.38 -20.81
CA TYR A 449 -44.45 22.07 -21.99
C TYR A 449 -44.06 23.33 -22.77
N ARG A 450 -45.05 24.16 -23.15
CA ARG A 450 -44.80 25.35 -23.97
C ARG A 450 -43.95 26.38 -23.26
N GLN A 451 -44.20 26.59 -21.97
CA GLN A 451 -43.53 27.63 -21.22
C GLN A 451 -42.11 27.21 -20.82
N LEU A 452 -41.92 26.02 -20.26
CA LEU A 452 -40.64 25.57 -19.73
C LEU A 452 -39.80 24.77 -20.75
N LEU A 453 -40.37 23.74 -21.37
CA LEU A 453 -39.62 22.90 -22.26
C LEU A 453 -39.37 23.60 -23.59
N GLU A 454 -40.41 23.94 -24.33
CA GLU A 454 -40.30 24.56 -25.65
C GLU A 454 -39.68 25.97 -25.59
N GLY A 455 -40.07 26.77 -24.57
CA GLY A 455 -39.69 28.19 -24.42
C GLY A 455 -38.28 28.35 -23.81
N LYS A 456 -37.86 27.49 -22.90
CA LYS A 456 -36.60 27.68 -22.13
C LYS A 456 -35.55 26.56 -22.34
N TYR A 457 -35.87 25.31 -22.08
CA TYR A 457 -34.87 24.26 -21.96
C TYR A 457 -34.53 23.53 -23.29
N LEU A 458 -35.53 23.25 -24.14
CA LEU A 458 -35.24 22.63 -25.44
C LEU A 458 -34.42 23.51 -26.38
N PRO A 459 -34.58 24.85 -26.38
CA PRO A 459 -33.68 25.74 -27.13
C PRO A 459 -32.20 25.61 -26.65
N MET A 460 -31.93 25.39 -25.36
CA MET A 460 -30.58 25.25 -24.83
C MET A 460 -29.88 23.98 -25.31
N LEU A 461 -30.62 22.96 -25.74
CA LEU A 461 -30.10 21.74 -26.35
C LEU A 461 -29.78 21.90 -27.84
N ARG A 462 -30.13 23.01 -28.47
CA ARG A 462 -29.86 23.31 -29.87
C ARG A 462 -28.55 24.09 -29.99
N ARG A 463 -27.43 23.39 -29.80
CA ARG A 463 -26.12 23.99 -29.74
C ARG A 463 -25.14 23.31 -30.70
N VAL A 464 -24.09 24.00 -31.02
CA VAL A 464 -22.93 23.45 -31.74
C VAL A 464 -21.69 23.62 -30.87
N ASP A 465 -21.09 22.52 -30.52
CA ASP A 465 -19.81 22.48 -29.81
C ASP A 465 -18.67 22.39 -30.84
N TYR A 466 -17.52 22.92 -30.52
CA TYR A 466 -16.34 22.76 -31.37
C TYR A 466 -15.12 22.33 -30.58
N VAL A 467 -14.21 21.61 -31.25
CA VAL A 467 -12.90 21.26 -30.76
C VAL A 467 -11.88 21.77 -31.78
N LEU A 468 -10.98 22.65 -31.34
CA LEU A 468 -9.84 23.10 -32.13
C LEU A 468 -8.64 22.24 -31.71
N ARG A 469 -8.04 21.56 -32.72
CA ARG A 469 -6.83 20.76 -32.57
C ARG A 469 -5.65 21.45 -33.17
N TYR A 470 -4.60 21.58 -32.39
CA TYR A 470 -3.39 22.22 -32.83
C TYR A 470 -2.14 21.50 -32.31
N SER A 471 -1.05 21.60 -33.00
CA SER A 471 0.26 21.07 -32.62
C SER A 471 1.20 22.22 -32.31
N ILE A 472 1.99 22.10 -31.25
CA ILE A 472 3.03 23.07 -30.90
C ILE A 472 4.38 22.43 -31.16
N TYR A 473 5.18 23.03 -32.04
CA TYR A 473 6.52 22.56 -32.43
C TYR A 473 7.67 23.28 -31.71
N ARG A 474 7.35 24.07 -30.68
CA ARG A 474 8.29 24.66 -29.74
C ARG A 474 7.94 24.31 -28.29
N SER A 475 8.90 24.49 -27.42
CA SER A 475 8.60 24.48 -25.96
C SER A 475 7.75 25.68 -25.61
N LEU A 476 6.78 25.45 -24.72
CA LEU A 476 6.01 26.55 -24.13
C LEU A 476 6.93 27.46 -23.29
N THR A 477 6.61 28.74 -23.27
CA THR A 477 7.21 29.69 -22.33
C THR A 477 6.78 29.39 -20.91
N ASP A 478 7.52 29.89 -19.92
CA ASP A 478 7.18 29.63 -18.53
C ASP A 478 5.83 30.22 -18.10
N ASP A 479 5.41 31.34 -18.71
CA ASP A 479 4.11 31.94 -18.46
C ASP A 479 2.97 31.13 -19.08
N GLU A 480 3.16 30.62 -20.29
CA GLU A 480 2.20 29.70 -20.94
C GLU A 480 2.05 28.40 -20.13
N ILE A 481 3.12 27.85 -19.58
CA ILE A 481 3.09 26.67 -18.72
C ILE A 481 2.30 26.96 -17.44
N ARG A 482 2.56 28.10 -16.79
CA ARG A 482 1.84 28.51 -15.58
C ARG A 482 0.34 28.72 -15.83
N GLN A 483 0.00 29.38 -16.95
CA GLN A 483 -1.39 29.58 -17.32
C GLN A 483 -2.08 28.23 -17.56
N MET A 484 -1.47 27.35 -18.33
CA MET A 484 -1.99 26.02 -18.61
C MET A 484 -2.15 25.18 -17.34
N TYR A 485 -1.22 25.27 -16.41
CA TYR A 485 -1.33 24.59 -15.10
C TYR A 485 -2.53 25.08 -14.31
N ASN A 486 -2.81 26.39 -14.33
CA ASN A 486 -3.95 26.96 -13.61
C ASN A 486 -5.29 26.62 -14.29
N ASP A 487 -5.31 26.56 -15.61
CA ASP A 487 -6.53 26.25 -16.38
C ASP A 487 -6.85 24.75 -16.33
N ASP A 488 -5.86 23.90 -16.61
CA ASP A 488 -5.99 22.43 -16.61
C ASP A 488 -4.62 21.76 -16.52
N TYR A 489 -4.18 21.46 -15.31
CA TYR A 489 -2.87 20.84 -15.04
C TYR A 489 -2.68 19.48 -15.72
N THR A 490 -3.77 18.79 -16.11
CA THR A 490 -3.68 17.47 -16.76
C THR A 490 -3.13 17.53 -18.19
N LYS A 491 -3.07 18.71 -18.78
CA LYS A 491 -2.58 18.94 -20.15
C LYS A 491 -1.09 19.20 -20.28
N LEU A 492 -0.39 19.35 -19.16
CA LEU A 492 1.05 19.56 -19.15
C LEU A 492 1.82 18.27 -19.50
N THR A 493 2.84 18.39 -20.35
CA THR A 493 3.81 17.32 -20.61
C THR A 493 4.75 17.11 -19.42
N ARG A 494 5.52 16.00 -19.43
CA ARG A 494 6.57 15.77 -18.43
C ARG A 494 7.62 16.89 -18.44
N PHE A 495 8.00 17.38 -19.62
CA PHE A 495 8.96 18.46 -19.74
C PHE A 495 8.43 19.78 -19.19
N GLU A 496 7.19 20.10 -19.42
CA GLU A 496 6.54 21.31 -18.91
C GLU A 496 6.38 21.25 -17.39
N TYR A 497 5.99 20.08 -16.83
CA TYR A 497 6.02 19.86 -15.38
C TYR A 497 7.41 20.06 -14.79
N PHE A 498 8.45 19.53 -15.46
CA PHE A 498 9.84 19.69 -15.02
C PHE A 498 10.23 21.16 -14.91
N LYS A 499 9.93 21.95 -15.94
CA LYS A 499 10.18 23.40 -15.91
C LYS A 499 9.38 24.10 -14.81
N LEU A 500 8.11 23.74 -14.66
CA LEU A 500 7.19 24.36 -13.71
C LEU A 500 7.67 24.18 -12.26
N TYR A 501 7.84 22.94 -11.81
CA TYR A 501 8.20 22.69 -10.41
C TYR A 501 9.66 23.08 -10.10
N ARG A 502 10.55 23.09 -11.09
CA ARG A 502 11.93 23.59 -10.91
C ARG A 502 11.99 25.11 -10.77
N ALA A 503 11.07 25.84 -11.36
CA ALA A 503 10.97 27.29 -11.24
C ALA A 503 10.19 27.74 -9.97
N GLU A 504 9.46 26.84 -9.32
CA GLU A 504 8.68 27.16 -8.12
C GLU A 504 9.58 27.26 -6.88
N THR A 505 9.45 28.35 -6.14
CA THR A 505 10.23 28.63 -4.93
C THR A 505 9.49 28.24 -3.64
N ASP A 506 8.17 28.19 -3.70
CA ASP A 506 7.33 27.74 -2.58
C ASP A 506 7.39 26.21 -2.47
N ALA A 507 7.92 25.72 -1.36
CA ALA A 507 8.15 24.30 -1.15
C ALA A 507 6.88 23.46 -1.20
N ASP A 508 5.77 23.95 -0.63
CA ASP A 508 4.50 23.21 -0.58
C ASP A 508 3.83 23.15 -1.97
N LYS A 509 3.89 24.26 -2.70
CA LYS A 509 3.39 24.28 -4.09
C LYS A 509 4.22 23.40 -4.99
N ARG A 510 5.54 23.42 -4.83
CA ARG A 510 6.47 22.57 -5.58
C ARG A 510 6.21 21.09 -5.32
N GLU A 511 6.03 20.70 -4.05
CA GLU A 511 5.66 19.32 -3.70
C GLU A 511 4.33 18.92 -4.35
N LYS A 512 3.32 19.78 -4.29
CA LYS A 512 2.02 19.55 -4.94
C LYS A 512 2.16 19.30 -6.45
N MET A 513 2.94 20.14 -7.13
CA MET A 513 3.18 19.99 -8.58
C MET A 513 3.87 18.67 -8.92
N MET A 514 4.89 18.27 -8.14
CA MET A 514 5.56 16.98 -8.34
C MET A 514 4.62 15.78 -8.10
N ARG A 515 3.77 15.84 -7.08
CA ARG A 515 2.75 14.80 -6.84
C ARG A 515 1.74 14.68 -7.97
N GLN A 516 1.24 15.80 -8.49
CA GLN A 516 0.35 15.83 -9.65
C GLN A 516 1.03 15.29 -10.91
N ALA A 517 2.30 15.63 -11.14
CA ALA A 517 3.07 15.08 -12.24
C ALA A 517 3.19 13.55 -12.21
N ILE A 518 3.39 12.97 -11.02
CA ILE A 518 3.48 11.51 -10.81
C ILE A 518 2.11 10.84 -10.93
N GLU A 519 1.04 11.52 -10.51
CA GLU A 519 -0.34 11.03 -10.66
C GLU A 519 -0.70 10.87 -12.14
N ILE A 520 -0.42 11.89 -12.97
CA ILE A 520 -0.69 11.87 -14.41
C ILE A 520 0.27 10.93 -15.15
N TYR A 521 1.54 10.95 -14.75
CA TYR A 521 2.61 10.15 -15.36
C TYR A 521 3.25 9.21 -14.34
N PRO A 522 2.63 8.06 -14.01
CA PRO A 522 3.15 7.14 -12.99
C PRO A 522 4.56 6.61 -13.26
N SER A 523 5.04 6.67 -14.51
CA SER A 523 6.40 6.28 -14.90
C SER A 523 7.39 7.46 -14.96
N TYR A 524 7.04 8.61 -14.41
CA TYR A 524 7.87 9.82 -14.47
C TYR A 524 8.98 9.80 -13.41
N LEU A 525 10.12 9.22 -13.79
CA LEU A 525 11.27 9.01 -12.93
C LEU A 525 11.83 10.31 -12.34
N ALA A 526 12.01 11.36 -13.15
CA ALA A 526 12.61 12.61 -12.68
C ALA A 526 11.75 13.29 -11.60
N ALA A 527 10.43 13.39 -11.81
CA ALA A 527 9.55 13.97 -10.80
C ALA A 527 9.50 13.12 -9.51
N ALA A 528 9.54 11.79 -9.63
CA ALA A 528 9.59 10.90 -8.48
C ALA A 528 10.89 11.07 -7.69
N ASN A 529 12.04 11.19 -8.38
CA ASN A 529 13.34 11.44 -7.75
C ASN A 529 13.36 12.80 -7.02
N ASP A 530 12.88 13.84 -7.69
CA ASP A 530 12.88 15.20 -7.11
C ASP A 530 11.93 15.31 -5.91
N LEU A 531 10.78 14.63 -5.98
CA LEU A 531 9.86 14.56 -4.85
C LEU A 531 10.50 13.82 -3.67
N GLU A 532 11.09 12.65 -3.90
CA GLU A 532 11.73 11.91 -2.81
C GLU A 532 12.91 12.67 -2.23
N ALA A 533 13.74 13.31 -3.06
CA ALA A 533 14.83 14.17 -2.58
C ALA A 533 14.31 15.31 -1.71
N HIS A 534 13.20 15.94 -2.10
CA HIS A 534 12.54 16.96 -1.29
C HIS A 534 12.05 16.39 0.05
N LEU A 535 11.41 15.23 0.04
CA LEU A 535 10.90 14.57 1.23
C LEU A 535 12.03 14.14 2.19
N ILE A 536 13.13 13.57 1.68
CA ILE A 536 14.32 13.24 2.47
C ILE A 536 14.87 14.51 3.14
N ASN A 537 15.09 15.56 2.36
CA ASN A 537 15.66 16.82 2.87
C ASN A 537 14.75 17.56 3.87
N THR A 538 13.47 17.19 3.95
CA THR A 538 12.48 17.68 4.92
C THR A 538 12.11 16.65 5.99
N HIS A 539 12.87 15.55 6.13
CA HIS A 539 12.65 14.45 7.09
C HIS A 539 11.28 13.78 6.99
N ARG A 540 10.75 13.65 5.77
CA ARG A 540 9.47 13.03 5.44
C ARG A 540 9.61 11.95 4.35
N SER A 541 10.77 11.28 4.30
CA SER A 541 11.11 10.29 3.28
C SER A 541 10.03 9.21 3.11
N ASP A 542 9.80 8.80 1.86
CA ASP A 542 8.87 7.73 1.49
C ASP A 542 9.54 6.71 0.55
N ALA A 543 10.12 5.68 1.13
CA ALA A 543 10.82 4.63 0.39
C ALA A 543 9.97 3.91 -0.68
N SER A 544 8.66 4.12 -0.73
CA SER A 544 7.78 3.52 -1.73
C SER A 544 7.84 4.22 -3.09
N LEU A 545 8.17 5.52 -3.11
CA LEU A 545 8.12 6.36 -4.32
C LEU A 545 9.09 5.89 -5.41
N LEU A 546 10.33 5.59 -5.03
CA LEU A 546 11.37 5.21 -5.98
C LEU A 546 11.53 3.70 -6.18
N ARG A 547 10.85 2.88 -5.37
CA ARG A 547 11.00 1.40 -5.38
C ARG A 547 10.92 0.77 -6.77
N LYS A 548 10.01 1.25 -7.61
CA LYS A 548 9.80 0.71 -8.97
C LYS A 548 10.83 1.16 -10.01
N PHE A 549 11.59 2.20 -9.70
CA PHE A 549 12.58 2.77 -10.61
C PHE A 549 14.01 2.34 -10.25
N ALA A 550 14.28 2.07 -8.96
CA ALA A 550 15.61 1.76 -8.45
C ALA A 550 16.15 0.41 -8.96
N GLY A 551 17.44 0.31 -9.13
CA GLY A 551 18.16 -0.90 -9.55
C GLY A 551 19.19 -0.64 -10.64
N ALA A 552 19.63 -1.69 -11.31
CA ALA A 552 20.76 -1.68 -12.26
C ALA A 552 20.63 -0.71 -13.46
N ARG A 553 19.42 -0.31 -13.82
CA ARG A 553 19.16 0.60 -14.96
C ARG A 553 18.80 2.01 -14.52
N ALA A 554 18.76 2.26 -13.24
CA ALA A 554 18.44 3.58 -12.68
C ALA A 554 19.66 4.51 -12.72
N PRO A 555 19.45 5.83 -12.77
CA PRO A 555 20.52 6.77 -12.53
C PRO A 555 21.08 6.59 -11.13
N GLN A 556 22.36 6.84 -10.97
CA GLN A 556 23.09 6.66 -9.73
C GLN A 556 22.48 7.44 -8.56
N GLU A 557 22.11 8.69 -8.84
CA GLU A 557 21.53 9.59 -7.83
C GLU A 557 20.19 9.08 -7.30
N LEU A 558 19.38 8.45 -8.16
CA LEU A 558 18.12 7.84 -7.76
C LEU A 558 18.36 6.64 -6.84
N ASN A 559 19.34 5.79 -7.14
CA ASN A 559 19.69 4.66 -6.27
C ASN A 559 20.19 5.15 -4.91
N VAL A 560 20.96 6.23 -4.87
CA VAL A 560 21.42 6.88 -3.64
C VAL A 560 20.22 7.40 -2.83
N ASN A 561 19.31 8.16 -3.46
CA ASN A 561 18.12 8.69 -2.79
C ASN A 561 17.21 7.56 -2.26
N GLN A 562 16.97 6.53 -3.06
CA GLN A 562 16.22 5.36 -2.63
C GLN A 562 16.89 4.64 -1.45
N MET A 563 18.21 4.53 -1.46
CA MET A 563 18.94 3.92 -0.36
C MET A 563 18.81 4.73 0.93
N ILE A 564 18.90 6.07 0.85
CA ILE A 564 18.68 6.96 1.99
C ILE A 564 17.26 6.76 2.55
N ALA A 565 16.25 6.78 1.69
CA ALA A 565 14.85 6.60 2.11
C ALA A 565 14.61 5.23 2.76
N LEU A 566 15.23 4.17 2.27
CA LEU A 566 15.17 2.83 2.87
C LEU A 566 15.83 2.78 4.26
N LEU A 567 16.97 3.44 4.44
CA LEU A 567 17.64 3.53 5.74
C LEU A 567 16.83 4.34 6.74
N ASP A 568 16.24 5.46 6.30
CA ASP A 568 15.34 6.28 7.13
C ASP A 568 14.07 5.52 7.51
N GLY A 569 13.54 4.72 6.59
CA GLY A 569 12.38 3.84 6.81
C GLY A 569 12.69 2.56 7.62
N GLY A 570 13.94 2.31 8.02
CA GLY A 570 14.32 1.10 8.75
C GLY A 570 14.28 -0.19 7.92
N GLN A 571 14.36 -0.08 6.58
CA GLN A 571 14.36 -1.21 5.64
C GLN A 571 15.80 -1.56 5.24
N TYR A 572 16.62 -1.92 6.23
CA TYR A 572 18.07 -2.04 6.06
C TYR A 572 18.50 -3.13 5.08
N VAL A 573 17.83 -4.28 5.07
CA VAL A 573 18.10 -5.39 4.13
C VAL A 573 17.76 -4.98 2.69
N ALA A 574 16.72 -4.20 2.48
CA ALA A 574 16.38 -3.67 1.16
C ALA A 574 17.43 -2.64 0.69
N ALA A 575 17.89 -1.77 1.59
CA ALA A 575 18.99 -0.84 1.32
C ALA A 575 20.30 -1.59 0.98
N ASP A 576 20.60 -2.67 1.71
CA ASP A 576 21.77 -3.51 1.44
C ASP A 576 21.70 -4.17 0.07
N SER A 577 20.53 -4.68 -0.31
CA SER A 577 20.32 -5.24 -1.64
C SER A 577 20.48 -4.21 -2.76
N LEU A 578 20.15 -2.95 -2.49
CA LEU A 578 20.30 -1.84 -3.45
C LEU A 578 21.75 -1.35 -3.52
N SER A 579 22.54 -1.49 -2.45
CA SER A 579 23.92 -1.00 -2.35
C SER A 579 24.85 -1.50 -3.45
N GLN A 580 24.57 -2.67 -4.04
CA GLN A 580 25.33 -3.23 -5.17
C GLN A 580 25.22 -2.36 -6.45
N PHE A 581 24.19 -1.49 -6.55
CA PHE A 581 23.96 -0.58 -7.66
C PHE A 581 24.36 0.86 -7.32
N VAL A 582 25.01 1.08 -6.18
CA VAL A 582 25.55 2.37 -5.74
C VAL A 582 27.05 2.37 -5.92
N ASP A 583 27.57 3.33 -6.71
CA ASP A 583 29.00 3.45 -6.98
C ASP A 583 29.77 3.78 -5.70
N ARG A 584 30.90 3.12 -5.50
CA ARG A 584 31.80 3.35 -4.37
C ARG A 584 32.74 4.51 -4.69
N ASN A 585 32.47 5.67 -4.14
CA ASN A 585 33.27 6.89 -4.27
C ASN A 585 33.24 7.70 -2.96
N ASP A 586 33.96 8.80 -2.90
CA ASP A 586 34.04 9.62 -1.68
C ASP A 586 32.66 10.14 -1.22
N ALA A 587 31.76 10.47 -2.14
CA ALA A 587 30.43 10.99 -1.82
C ALA A 587 29.50 9.91 -1.25
N THR A 588 29.64 8.65 -1.67
CA THR A 588 28.81 7.54 -1.24
C THR A 588 29.41 6.69 -0.13
N SER A 589 30.71 6.86 0.16
CA SER A 589 31.46 6.05 1.11
C SER A 589 30.81 6.01 2.51
N MET A 590 30.36 7.16 3.02
CA MET A 590 29.73 7.26 4.33
C MET A 590 28.35 6.59 4.32
N LEU A 591 27.54 6.78 3.27
CA LEU A 591 26.25 6.13 3.11
C LEU A 591 26.37 4.60 3.11
N LEU A 592 27.34 4.08 2.36
CA LEU A 592 27.63 2.64 2.30
C LEU A 592 28.16 2.10 3.64
N ALA A 593 28.98 2.87 4.35
CA ALA A 593 29.47 2.48 5.68
C ALA A 593 28.31 2.43 6.71
N VAL A 594 27.40 3.41 6.70
CA VAL A 594 26.20 3.40 7.55
C VAL A 594 25.30 2.21 7.20
N ASN A 595 25.08 1.93 5.91
CA ASN A 595 24.32 0.76 5.48
C ASN A 595 24.95 -0.55 5.99
N ASP A 596 26.25 -0.70 5.87
CA ASP A 596 26.97 -1.86 6.35
C ASP A 596 26.81 -2.05 7.86
N VAL A 597 26.94 -0.97 8.63
CA VAL A 597 26.78 -0.98 10.09
C VAL A 597 25.37 -1.37 10.49
N LEU A 598 24.35 -0.76 9.89
CA LEU A 598 22.95 -1.08 10.16
C LEU A 598 22.57 -2.51 9.78
N ASN A 599 23.29 -3.13 8.84
CA ASN A 599 23.17 -4.54 8.49
C ASN A 599 24.11 -5.48 9.32
N GLY A 600 24.74 -4.94 10.37
CA GLY A 600 25.53 -5.71 11.34
C GLY A 600 26.99 -5.95 10.98
N ARG A 601 27.55 -5.21 10.00
CA ARG A 601 28.98 -5.22 9.64
C ARG A 601 29.73 -4.11 10.39
N CYS A 602 29.51 -4.04 11.72
CA CYS A 602 30.03 -2.97 12.57
C CYS A 602 31.56 -2.97 12.67
N ALA A 603 32.18 -4.14 12.74
CA ALA A 603 33.63 -4.24 12.95
C ALA A 603 34.43 -3.61 11.81
N ASP A 604 34.03 -3.86 10.57
CA ASP A 604 34.73 -3.40 9.37
C ASP A 604 34.64 -1.87 9.19
N ASN A 605 33.55 -1.28 9.67
CA ASN A 605 33.24 0.14 9.48
C ASN A 605 33.44 0.99 10.76
N TYR A 606 33.95 0.38 11.86
CA TYR A 606 34.12 1.07 13.13
C TYR A 606 34.90 2.39 12.98
N ALA A 607 36.10 2.33 12.38
CA ALA A 607 36.96 3.50 12.26
C ALA A 607 36.35 4.62 11.40
N THR A 608 35.54 4.30 10.43
CA THR A 608 34.88 5.26 9.56
C THR A 608 33.77 5.99 10.30
N ILE A 609 32.91 5.26 10.99
CA ILE A 609 31.73 5.81 11.67
C ILE A 609 32.09 6.46 13.01
N ALA A 610 32.93 5.82 13.84
CA ALA A 610 33.30 6.34 15.16
C ALA A 610 34.00 7.71 15.14
N ARG A 611 34.69 8.03 14.04
CA ARG A 611 35.39 9.33 13.88
C ARG A 611 34.44 10.49 13.57
N THR A 612 33.20 10.24 13.23
CA THR A 612 32.26 11.30 12.82
C THR A 612 31.77 12.13 14.01
N SER A 613 31.55 11.50 15.17
CA SER A 613 31.15 12.16 16.40
C SER A 613 31.42 11.28 17.63
N ALA A 614 31.55 11.92 18.81
CA ALA A 614 31.64 11.17 20.09
C ALA A 614 30.42 10.26 20.31
N ARG A 615 29.25 10.70 19.89
CA ARG A 615 28.02 9.89 19.93
C ARG A 615 28.15 8.60 19.11
N ASN A 616 28.61 8.73 17.87
CA ASN A 616 28.78 7.56 17.00
C ASN A 616 29.87 6.61 17.51
N GLU A 617 30.93 7.12 18.13
CA GLU A 617 31.94 6.27 18.76
C GLU A 617 31.32 5.41 19.87
N VAL A 618 30.58 6.01 20.80
CA VAL A 618 29.89 5.28 21.88
C VAL A 618 28.89 4.28 21.32
N VAL A 619 28.07 4.67 20.36
CA VAL A 619 27.08 3.80 19.71
C VAL A 619 27.73 2.58 19.05
N MET A 620 28.82 2.79 18.33
CA MET A 620 29.57 1.71 17.68
C MET A 620 30.21 0.75 18.68
N LEU A 621 30.75 1.26 19.78
CA LEU A 621 31.31 0.43 20.87
C LEU A 621 30.22 -0.42 21.53
N LEU A 622 29.03 0.16 21.77
CA LEU A 622 27.87 -0.56 22.31
C LEU A 622 27.40 -1.67 21.33
N ALA A 623 27.34 -1.37 20.03
CA ALA A 623 26.98 -2.32 18.99
C ALA A 623 27.98 -3.48 18.87
N LEU A 624 29.25 -3.21 19.10
CA LEU A 624 30.33 -4.21 19.16
C LEU A 624 30.44 -4.94 20.52
N LYS A 625 29.51 -4.65 21.46
CA LYS A 625 29.54 -5.20 22.83
C LYS A 625 30.83 -4.88 23.62
N ARG A 626 31.53 -3.80 23.23
CA ARG A 626 32.75 -3.28 23.92
C ARG A 626 32.34 -2.35 25.04
N ASN A 627 31.51 -2.84 25.97
CA ASN A 627 30.82 -2.02 26.99
C ASN A 627 31.76 -1.22 27.90
N LYS A 628 32.95 -1.77 28.24
CA LYS A 628 33.95 -1.09 29.07
C LYS A 628 34.51 0.16 28.37
N GLU A 629 34.80 0.04 27.10
CA GLU A 629 35.32 1.13 26.28
C GLU A 629 34.22 2.17 25.99
N ALA A 630 33.00 1.72 25.73
CA ALA A 630 31.85 2.61 25.58
C ALA A 630 31.64 3.48 26.83
N LEU A 631 31.72 2.89 28.04
CA LEU A 631 31.61 3.63 29.29
C LEU A 631 32.75 4.63 29.45
N GLN A 632 33.96 4.32 29.04
CA GLN A 632 35.10 5.26 29.08
C GLN A 632 34.88 6.44 28.11
N GLN A 633 34.37 6.18 26.92
CA GLN A 633 34.12 7.21 25.89
C GLN A 633 32.89 8.09 26.19
N CYS A 634 31.99 7.64 27.04
CA CYS A 634 30.82 8.45 27.46
C CYS A 634 31.20 9.82 28.10
N VAL A 635 32.42 9.96 28.61
CA VAL A 635 32.92 11.24 29.16
C VAL A 635 32.99 12.34 28.08
N ASN A 636 33.19 11.94 26.82
CA ASN A 636 33.28 12.82 25.67
C ASN A 636 31.92 13.26 25.10
N LEU A 637 30.82 12.71 25.60
CA LEU A 637 29.47 13.12 25.19
C LEU A 637 29.12 14.48 25.81
N PRO A 638 28.41 15.36 25.09
CA PRO A 638 27.95 16.64 25.61
C PRO A 638 26.94 16.47 26.76
N ASP A 639 26.93 17.45 27.72
CA ASP A 639 26.03 17.41 28.87
C ASP A 639 24.71 18.17 28.60
N ASP A 640 24.61 18.87 27.51
CA ASP A 640 23.43 19.65 27.09
C ASP A 640 22.54 18.89 26.05
N ASP A 641 22.81 17.61 25.87
CA ASP A 641 22.08 16.78 24.90
C ASP A 641 21.37 15.60 25.59
N ALA A 642 20.06 15.51 25.41
CA ALA A 642 19.23 14.47 26.01
C ALA A 642 19.64 13.04 25.58
N VAL A 643 20.05 12.87 24.33
CA VAL A 643 20.49 11.56 23.82
C VAL A 643 21.80 11.14 24.44
N SER A 644 22.69 12.09 24.72
CA SER A 644 23.97 11.84 25.41
C SER A 644 23.76 11.29 26.81
N HIS A 645 22.83 11.86 27.58
CA HIS A 645 22.44 11.31 28.89
C HIS A 645 21.81 9.92 28.77
N TYR A 646 21.00 9.71 27.75
CA TYR A 646 20.40 8.41 27.49
C TYR A 646 21.46 7.34 27.16
N LEU A 647 22.44 7.66 26.33
CA LEU A 647 23.57 6.75 26.01
C LEU A 647 24.44 6.44 27.24
N ARG A 648 24.67 7.45 28.12
CA ARG A 648 25.35 7.22 29.40
C ARG A 648 24.55 6.24 30.27
N ALA A 649 23.24 6.37 30.31
CA ALA A 649 22.38 5.44 31.04
C ALA A 649 22.54 4.00 30.50
N ILE A 650 22.53 3.81 29.19
CA ILE A 650 22.79 2.49 28.56
C ILE A 650 24.14 1.95 28.98
N CYS A 651 25.22 2.76 28.88
CA CYS A 651 26.57 2.35 29.23
C CYS A 651 26.69 1.95 30.69
N LEU A 652 26.06 2.71 31.60
CA LEU A 652 26.07 2.44 33.03
C LEU A 652 25.26 1.18 33.38
N ASN A 653 24.07 1.00 32.77
CA ASN A 653 23.26 -0.18 32.97
C ASN A 653 23.99 -1.45 32.53
N ARG A 654 24.62 -1.45 31.35
CA ARG A 654 25.45 -2.56 30.89
C ARG A 654 26.72 -2.78 31.69
N ALA A 655 27.08 -1.86 32.58
CA ALA A 655 28.20 -1.99 33.52
C ALA A 655 27.76 -2.34 34.93
N ASP A 656 26.53 -2.87 35.13
CA ASP A 656 25.93 -3.23 36.42
C ASP A 656 25.84 -2.05 37.42
N ARG A 657 25.59 -0.83 36.92
CA ARG A 657 25.41 0.39 37.71
C ARG A 657 24.00 0.98 37.50
N PRO A 658 22.94 0.25 37.89
CA PRO A 658 21.57 0.65 37.55
C PRO A 658 21.12 1.95 38.23
N ILE A 659 21.62 2.27 39.44
CA ILE A 659 21.27 3.50 40.16
C ILE A 659 21.78 4.72 39.39
N ASP A 660 23.06 4.72 39.01
CA ASP A 660 23.68 5.80 38.26
C ASP A 660 23.05 5.92 36.86
N ALA A 661 22.74 4.77 36.24
CA ALA A 661 22.05 4.72 34.95
C ALA A 661 20.67 5.39 35.02
N TYR A 662 19.92 5.11 36.09
CA TYR A 662 18.60 5.72 36.28
C TYR A 662 18.67 7.24 36.50
N GLU A 663 19.68 7.74 37.22
CA GLU A 663 19.88 9.18 37.37
C GLU A 663 20.19 9.88 36.03
N GLU A 664 21.01 9.27 35.17
CA GLU A 664 21.26 9.77 33.82
C GLU A 664 19.98 9.71 32.96
N LEU A 665 19.19 8.67 33.09
CA LEU A 665 17.91 8.53 32.37
C LEU A 665 16.90 9.61 32.77
N LYS A 666 16.84 9.97 34.06
CA LYS A 666 16.00 11.10 34.53
C LYS A 666 16.43 12.43 33.93
N LYS A 667 17.74 12.66 33.79
CA LYS A 667 18.26 13.87 33.14
C LYS A 667 17.84 13.89 31.65
N ALA A 668 17.97 12.77 30.93
CA ALA A 668 17.52 12.67 29.58
C ALA A 668 16.02 13.01 29.44
N PHE A 669 15.16 12.46 30.32
CA PHE A 669 13.73 12.72 30.29
C PHE A 669 13.33 14.15 30.67
N SER A 670 14.16 14.83 31.48
CA SER A 670 13.93 16.24 31.83
C SER A 670 14.21 17.17 30.66
N MET A 671 15.13 16.78 29.76
CA MET A 671 15.48 17.54 28.56
C MET A 671 14.55 17.20 27.39
N ASP A 672 14.22 15.92 27.23
CA ASP A 672 13.31 15.44 26.19
C ASP A 672 12.38 14.36 26.75
N ALA A 673 11.13 14.74 27.02
CA ALA A 673 10.11 13.85 27.58
C ALA A 673 9.71 12.70 26.63
N SER A 674 9.94 12.83 25.31
CA SER A 674 9.64 11.78 24.33
C SER A 674 10.49 10.53 24.53
N LEU A 675 11.71 10.68 25.07
CA LEU A 675 12.62 9.59 25.38
C LEU A 675 12.05 8.61 26.43
N LYS A 676 11.09 9.05 27.26
CA LYS A 676 10.42 8.17 28.20
C LYS A 676 9.62 7.08 27.49
N THR A 677 8.98 7.42 26.39
CA THR A 677 8.27 6.43 25.56
C THR A 677 9.25 5.44 24.92
N VAL A 678 10.38 5.93 24.39
CA VAL A 678 11.42 5.09 23.82
C VAL A 678 12.00 4.13 24.87
N ALA A 679 12.23 4.58 26.09
CA ALA A 679 12.76 3.76 27.17
C ALA A 679 11.86 2.59 27.58
N THR A 680 10.55 2.67 27.39
CA THR A 680 9.62 1.55 27.69
C THR A 680 9.83 0.35 26.79
N VAL A 681 10.41 0.56 25.61
CA VAL A 681 10.60 -0.44 24.54
C VAL A 681 12.06 -0.63 24.15
N ASP A 682 12.97 0.00 24.88
CA ASP A 682 14.41 -0.19 24.74
C ASP A 682 14.90 -1.23 25.77
N GLY A 683 15.29 -2.40 25.27
CA GLY A 683 15.79 -3.51 26.11
C GLY A 683 17.02 -3.15 26.95
N ASP A 684 17.75 -2.11 26.58
CA ASP A 684 18.91 -1.63 27.32
C ASP A 684 18.59 -0.89 28.61
N VAL A 685 17.36 -0.35 28.78
CA VAL A 685 17.04 0.53 29.90
C VAL A 685 15.63 0.35 30.47
N ASN A 686 14.77 -0.48 29.87
CA ASN A 686 13.37 -0.63 30.28
C ASN A 686 13.19 -1.21 31.71
N ASP A 687 14.14 -1.99 32.18
CA ASP A 687 14.21 -2.53 33.54
C ASP A 687 14.37 -1.42 34.59
N LEU A 688 15.09 -0.35 34.25
CA LEU A 688 15.30 0.79 35.13
C LEU A 688 14.00 1.55 35.48
N LEU A 689 13.02 1.52 34.56
CA LEU A 689 11.73 2.19 34.77
C LEU A 689 10.89 1.57 35.93
N ASN A 690 11.23 0.37 36.38
CA ASN A 690 10.58 -0.26 37.52
C ASN A 690 11.15 0.21 38.86
N MET A 691 12.27 0.95 38.88
CA MET A 691 12.87 1.46 40.11
C MET A 691 12.01 2.55 40.76
N ASP A 692 11.22 3.30 39.98
CA ASP A 692 10.26 4.28 40.52
C ASP A 692 9.09 3.66 41.28
N LYS A 693 8.73 2.41 40.99
CA LYS A 693 7.55 1.74 41.61
C LYS A 693 7.86 1.14 42.99
N ASN A 694 9.12 1.07 43.35
CA ASN A 694 9.59 0.45 44.61
C ASN A 694 10.10 1.47 45.63
N ASN A 695 10.10 2.76 45.29
CA ASN A 695 10.32 3.90 46.19
C ASN A 695 9.00 4.67 46.39
#